data_bf10a1312595722a95365b39925f8c6b
#
_entry.id   bf10a1312595722a95365b39925f8c6b
#
_cell.length_a   1.000
_cell.length_b   1.000
_cell.length_c   1.000
_cell.angle_alpha   90.00
_cell.angle_beta   90.00
_cell.angle_gamma   90.00
#
_symmetry.space_group_name_H-M   'P 1'
#
loop_
_entity.id
_entity.type
_entity.pdbx_description
1 polymer ?
#
loop_
_entity_poly.entity_id
_entity_poly.type
_entity_poly.pdbx_seq_one_letter_code
_entity_poly.pdbx_strand_id
1 'polypeptide(L)'
;MTGTPREREQDEAWPKLHRRKVVQWSLAYAAGAWGLLQGLQFLADTYEWPATVLRVLTLALAAGLPIAATLAWFHGDRDHQRVSGVELAILSVLLALGAGALWLYSQRDGHLPVPATPPAAPTAAQDVSAASAGELPSIAVLPFANRSARADDAFFAEGMQDDLLAQLSRIRDVRVVSRTSVMRYAGTDKSIPEIATELGVGVVLEGGVQRAGDRVRVNVQLIDGRTDTHLWSETFDRELTVANLFEIQSEITKAIATELNLVLSASAKQRPQELPTQSTEAYNAYLLGNSLYRYDETDADRMRRAAQAFGEAVAIDPKFAEAYARKAIAHLTLVWWGVDVAENTRLAEKALERARALAPQSSGTQTAEGLYLYWVKRDYAGADAAARAALAQSPQDVRLWRLYAGVARRLGDMAASTSAFERVLTIDPQDGHAAADLGFNFAYLGQLDEARRWLSRAWALAPDSGYTVALEGVVLFLSGDVDATWRRYEELRDQAGLDPVSIDTLFSDLATTLRDPARLEVFATRLVGEEPSGEFGLQKSFARAVALDRLGRKAEARTLALDLKAQLAPYTSSADPDGGGLIRTMTIALDAFLGNAAAAREGAAALRRNPPPDRYWVVDSGQYLMSAYARIGEPDAAFDLVEQGMDQFSPVHFVSVRNGATFDPYRELPRYRALNNRFEAWKAAQPSSGR
;
A
#
# COMPACT_ATOMS: atom_id res chain seq x y z
N MET A 1 14.96 -40.11 -54.94
CA MET A 1 14.77 -38.70 -55.40
C MET A 1 13.36 -38.57 -55.92
N THR A 2 12.39 -38.34 -55.09
CA THR A 2 11.00 -38.02 -55.49
C THR A 2 10.41 -37.13 -54.44
N GLY A 3 10.63 -35.81 -54.58
CA GLY A 3 9.89 -34.82 -53.81
C GLY A 3 8.53 -34.57 -54.45
N THR A 4 7.49 -34.41 -53.66
CA THR A 4 6.11 -34.23 -54.10
C THR A 4 5.91 -32.86 -54.81
N PRO A 5 4.94 -32.73 -55.70
CA PRO A 5 4.68 -31.49 -56.47
C PRO A 5 4.39 -30.26 -55.60
N ARG A 6 3.96 -30.42 -54.35
CA ARG A 6 3.70 -29.31 -53.41
C ARG A 6 4.93 -28.62 -52.86
N GLU A 7 6.08 -29.31 -52.70
CA GLU A 7 7.32 -28.73 -52.21
C GLU A 7 8.01 -27.86 -53.24
N ARG A 8 7.80 -28.10 -54.54
CA ARG A 8 8.36 -27.28 -55.61
C ARG A 8 7.62 -25.95 -55.82
N GLU A 9 6.33 -25.88 -55.51
CA GLU A 9 5.59 -24.60 -55.59
C GLU A 9 5.89 -23.63 -54.42
N GLN A 10 6.27 -24.13 -53.28
CA GLN A 10 6.66 -23.28 -52.15
C GLN A 10 8.06 -22.66 -52.30
N ASP A 11 9.00 -23.38 -52.89
CA ASP A 11 10.38 -22.85 -53.09
C ASP A 11 10.47 -21.80 -54.21
N GLU A 12 9.53 -21.75 -55.15
CA GLU A 12 9.48 -20.70 -56.19
C GLU A 12 8.67 -19.45 -55.78
N ALA A 13 7.91 -19.49 -54.72
CA ALA A 13 7.12 -18.35 -54.29
C ALA A 13 7.94 -17.30 -53.48
N TRP A 14 8.89 -17.72 -52.70
CA TRP A 14 9.75 -16.84 -51.87
C TRP A 14 10.67 -15.90 -52.62
N PRO A 15 11.37 -16.34 -53.71
CA PRO A 15 12.24 -15.42 -54.51
C PRO A 15 11.46 -14.39 -55.31
N LYS A 16 10.17 -14.70 -55.68
CA LYS A 16 9.32 -13.78 -56.44
C LYS A 16 8.72 -12.67 -55.58
N LEU A 17 8.49 -12.93 -54.32
CA LEU A 17 8.01 -11.93 -53.33
C LEU A 17 9.12 -10.90 -52.97
N HIS A 18 10.36 -11.35 -52.84
CA HIS A 18 11.50 -10.46 -52.54
C HIS A 18 11.89 -9.51 -53.68
N ARG A 19 11.52 -9.81 -54.88
CA ARG A 19 11.73 -8.94 -56.08
C ARG A 19 10.64 -7.88 -56.25
N ARG A 20 9.54 -7.93 -55.54
CA ARG A 20 8.49 -6.91 -55.65
C ARG A 20 8.87 -5.69 -54.77
N LYS A 21 8.92 -4.53 -55.42
CA LYS A 21 9.17 -3.23 -54.73
C LYS A 21 8.25 -2.98 -53.55
N VAL A 22 7.06 -3.66 -53.49
CA VAL A 22 6.10 -3.60 -52.37
C VAL A 22 6.75 -3.95 -51.04
N VAL A 23 7.52 -5.06 -50.96
CA VAL A 23 8.20 -5.47 -49.73
C VAL A 23 9.25 -4.45 -49.33
N GLN A 24 10.02 -3.92 -50.26
CA GLN A 24 11.04 -2.90 -50.01
C GLN A 24 10.41 -1.59 -49.51
N TRP A 25 9.33 -1.13 -50.12
CA TRP A 25 8.62 0.08 -49.72
C TRP A 25 7.91 -0.08 -48.38
N SER A 26 7.30 -1.24 -48.10
CA SER A 26 6.67 -1.51 -46.82
C SER A 26 7.69 -1.58 -45.68
N LEU A 27 8.86 -2.20 -45.92
CA LEU A 27 9.95 -2.23 -44.94
C LEU A 27 10.55 -0.85 -44.72
N ALA A 28 10.77 -0.06 -45.81
CA ALA A 28 11.25 1.30 -45.70
C ALA A 28 10.29 2.21 -44.93
N TYR A 29 8.98 2.07 -45.17
CA TYR A 29 7.95 2.76 -44.40
C TYR A 29 7.95 2.35 -42.91
N ALA A 30 8.01 1.05 -42.63
CA ALA A 30 8.02 0.56 -41.25
C ALA A 30 9.28 1.05 -40.48
N ALA A 31 10.47 1.02 -41.14
CA ALA A 31 11.70 1.54 -40.55
C ALA A 31 11.63 3.05 -40.34
N GLY A 32 11.11 3.82 -41.29
CA GLY A 32 10.93 5.27 -41.21
C GLY A 32 9.91 5.65 -40.12
N ALA A 33 8.78 4.95 -40.06
CA ALA A 33 7.74 5.14 -39.05
C ALA A 33 8.26 4.83 -37.62
N TRP A 34 9.04 3.76 -37.48
CA TRP A 34 9.67 3.39 -36.22
C TRP A 34 10.73 4.45 -35.78
N GLY A 35 11.59 4.91 -36.68
CA GLY A 35 12.56 5.97 -36.40
C GLY A 35 11.89 7.30 -36.05
N LEU A 36 10.77 7.63 -36.71
CA LEU A 36 9.99 8.83 -36.44
C LEU A 36 9.33 8.72 -35.03
N LEU A 37 8.78 7.55 -34.67
CA LEU A 37 8.21 7.33 -33.35
C LEU A 37 9.24 7.46 -32.23
N GLN A 38 10.46 6.93 -32.42
CA GLN A 38 11.55 7.10 -31.44
C GLN A 38 11.94 8.58 -31.28
N GLY A 39 12.03 9.32 -32.38
CA GLY A 39 12.31 10.76 -32.36
C GLY A 39 11.19 11.55 -31.68
N LEU A 40 9.93 11.22 -31.98
CA LEU A 40 8.76 11.84 -31.36
C LEU A 40 8.63 11.49 -29.88
N GLN A 41 8.98 10.26 -29.49
CA GLN A 41 9.00 9.87 -28.09
C GLN A 41 10.06 10.65 -27.31
N PHE A 42 11.26 10.79 -27.86
CA PHE A 42 12.30 11.63 -27.26
C PHE A 42 11.86 13.10 -27.11
N LEU A 43 11.19 13.66 -28.13
CA LEU A 43 10.64 15.02 -28.06
C LEU A 43 9.48 15.10 -27.06
N ALA A 44 8.60 14.11 -27.04
CA ALA A 44 7.48 14.05 -26.10
C ALA A 44 7.97 13.99 -24.65
N ASP A 45 9.01 13.21 -24.38
CA ASP A 45 9.63 13.13 -23.04
C ASP A 45 10.38 14.44 -22.68
N THR A 46 10.97 15.12 -23.68
CA THR A 46 11.71 16.38 -23.46
C THR A 46 10.79 17.58 -23.25
N TYR A 47 9.65 17.62 -23.97
CA TYR A 47 8.69 18.73 -23.94
C TYR A 47 7.38 18.38 -23.23
N GLU A 48 7.34 17.26 -22.50
CA GLU A 48 6.20 16.79 -21.69
C GLU A 48 4.85 16.76 -22.44
N TRP A 49 4.86 16.23 -23.67
CA TRP A 49 3.66 16.13 -24.46
C TRP A 49 2.65 15.17 -23.81
N PRO A 50 1.34 15.47 -23.86
CA PRO A 50 0.30 14.56 -23.38
C PRO A 50 0.43 13.19 -24.06
N ALA A 51 0.36 12.11 -23.29
CA ALA A 51 0.47 10.72 -23.79
C ALA A 51 -0.55 10.42 -24.92
N THR A 52 -1.65 11.14 -24.96
CA THR A 52 -2.68 11.07 -26.02
C THR A 52 -2.13 11.45 -27.38
N VAL A 53 -1.23 12.43 -27.46
CA VAL A 53 -0.62 12.87 -28.74
C VAL A 53 0.22 11.75 -29.32
N LEU A 54 1.06 11.09 -28.53
CA LEU A 54 1.90 9.99 -28.97
C LEU A 54 1.07 8.77 -29.41
N ARG A 55 -0.02 8.47 -28.70
CA ARG A 55 -0.97 7.38 -29.06
C ARG A 55 -1.65 7.66 -30.39
N VAL A 56 -2.14 8.88 -30.63
CA VAL A 56 -2.77 9.26 -31.92
C VAL A 56 -1.77 9.17 -33.07
N LEU A 57 -0.53 9.64 -32.85
CA LEU A 57 0.54 9.56 -33.88
C LEU A 57 0.91 8.10 -34.17
N THR A 58 0.98 7.24 -33.19
CA THR A 58 1.25 5.81 -33.36
C THR A 58 0.14 5.14 -34.18
N LEU A 59 -1.13 5.41 -33.88
CA LEU A 59 -2.26 4.90 -34.65
C LEU A 59 -2.28 5.42 -36.08
N ALA A 60 -1.96 6.70 -36.31
CA ALA A 60 -1.87 7.28 -37.65
C ALA A 60 -0.77 6.64 -38.47
N LEU A 61 0.41 6.39 -37.89
CA LEU A 61 1.51 5.70 -38.57
C LEU A 61 1.19 4.23 -38.84
N ALA A 62 0.52 3.54 -37.93
CA ALA A 62 0.07 2.16 -38.16
C ALA A 62 -0.96 2.08 -39.31
N ALA A 63 -1.92 3.01 -39.36
CA ALA A 63 -2.89 3.12 -40.47
C ALA A 63 -2.24 3.51 -41.82
N GLY A 64 -1.10 4.17 -41.80
CA GLY A 64 -0.33 4.50 -43.01
C GLY A 64 0.34 3.29 -43.68
N LEU A 65 0.62 2.21 -42.95
CA LEU A 65 1.28 1.03 -43.51
C LEU A 65 0.46 0.34 -44.64
N PRO A 66 -0.83 0.03 -44.48
CA PRO A 66 -1.62 -0.52 -45.58
C PRO A 66 -1.76 0.44 -46.76
N ILE A 67 -1.78 1.75 -46.52
CA ILE A 67 -1.81 2.76 -47.57
C ILE A 67 -0.49 2.71 -48.38
N ALA A 68 0.64 2.70 -47.69
CA ALA A 68 1.96 2.59 -48.33
C ALA A 68 2.14 1.28 -49.11
N ALA A 69 1.66 0.15 -48.58
CA ALA A 69 1.66 -1.14 -49.26
C ALA A 69 0.79 -1.13 -50.52
N THR A 70 -0.38 -0.50 -50.47
CA THR A 70 -1.28 -0.35 -51.63
C THR A 70 -0.68 0.49 -52.70
N LEU A 71 -0.10 1.65 -52.40
CA LEU A 71 0.60 2.50 -53.33
C LEU A 71 1.80 1.80 -54.00
N ALA A 72 2.59 1.07 -53.19
CA ALA A 72 3.71 0.29 -53.68
C ALA A 72 3.27 -0.87 -54.60
N TRP A 73 2.09 -1.46 -54.38
CA TRP A 73 1.53 -2.51 -55.20
C TRP A 73 1.15 -2.00 -56.60
N PHE A 74 0.53 -0.84 -56.71
CA PHE A 74 0.04 -0.29 -57.94
C PHE A 74 1.10 0.51 -58.73
N HIS A 75 2.04 1.15 -58.03
CA HIS A 75 3.06 2.05 -58.66
C HIS A 75 4.48 1.51 -58.65
N GLY A 76 4.71 0.31 -58.10
CA GLY A 76 6.04 -0.26 -57.90
C GLY A 76 6.85 -0.58 -59.17
N ASP A 77 6.26 -0.74 -60.37
CA ASP A 77 6.90 -1.29 -61.57
C ASP A 77 6.69 -0.51 -62.88
N ARG A 78 6.14 0.73 -62.86
CA ARG A 78 5.86 1.48 -64.11
C ARG A 78 6.19 2.95 -63.99
N ASP A 79 7.02 3.45 -64.90
CA ASP A 79 7.22 4.87 -65.12
C ASP A 79 5.98 5.48 -65.79
N HIS A 80 5.42 6.52 -65.21
CA HIS A 80 4.29 7.34 -65.66
C HIS A 80 2.94 6.64 -65.81
N GLN A 81 2.14 6.60 -64.72
CA GLN A 81 0.73 6.36 -64.83
C GLN A 81 -0.12 7.37 -64.02
N ARG A 82 -1.29 7.75 -64.59
CA ARG A 82 -2.34 8.46 -63.87
C ARG A 82 -2.97 7.50 -62.86
N VAL A 83 -3.27 7.99 -61.65
CA VAL A 83 -3.98 7.21 -60.62
C VAL A 83 -5.26 6.65 -61.18
N SER A 84 -5.45 5.33 -61.09
CA SER A 84 -6.65 4.66 -61.60
C SER A 84 -7.82 4.90 -60.65
N GLY A 85 -9.05 4.87 -61.18
CA GLY A 85 -10.26 5.03 -60.34
C GLY A 85 -10.40 3.95 -59.25
N VAL A 86 -9.85 2.75 -59.49
CA VAL A 86 -9.84 1.63 -58.51
C VAL A 86 -8.87 1.93 -57.36
N GLU A 87 -7.69 2.48 -57.69
CA GLU A 87 -6.71 2.88 -56.67
C GLU A 87 -7.27 4.00 -55.76
N LEU A 88 -7.92 4.99 -56.37
CA LEU A 88 -8.54 6.09 -55.62
C LEU A 88 -9.66 5.57 -54.72
N ALA A 89 -10.44 4.59 -55.16
CA ALA A 89 -11.50 3.96 -54.37
C ALA A 89 -10.92 3.18 -53.18
N ILE A 90 -9.83 2.39 -53.36
CA ILE A 90 -9.21 1.62 -52.29
C ILE A 90 -8.57 2.56 -51.26
N LEU A 91 -7.84 3.62 -51.70
CA LEU A 91 -7.25 4.61 -50.81
C LEU A 91 -8.34 5.38 -50.02
N SER A 92 -9.45 5.72 -50.68
CA SER A 92 -10.57 6.40 -50.01
C SER A 92 -11.21 5.53 -48.93
N VAL A 93 -11.38 4.21 -49.21
CA VAL A 93 -11.92 3.25 -48.24
C VAL A 93 -10.93 3.07 -47.04
N LEU A 94 -9.64 2.95 -47.32
CA LEU A 94 -8.64 2.82 -46.26
C LEU A 94 -8.54 4.08 -45.37
N LEU A 95 -8.61 5.28 -45.97
CA LEU A 95 -8.70 6.55 -45.24
C LEU A 95 -9.99 6.66 -44.45
N ALA A 96 -11.12 6.26 -44.97
CA ALA A 96 -12.41 6.25 -44.27
C ALA A 96 -12.39 5.28 -43.08
N LEU A 97 -11.82 4.07 -43.27
CA LEU A 97 -11.65 3.10 -42.16
C LEU A 97 -10.69 3.61 -41.11
N GLY A 98 -9.58 4.23 -41.48
CA GLY A 98 -8.63 4.85 -40.54
C GLY A 98 -9.26 6.01 -39.76
N ALA A 99 -9.99 6.90 -40.45
CA ALA A 99 -10.73 8.00 -39.81
C ALA A 99 -11.87 7.49 -38.91
N GLY A 100 -12.58 6.44 -39.34
CA GLY A 100 -13.61 5.76 -38.55
C GLY A 100 -13.04 5.11 -37.29
N ALA A 101 -11.89 4.45 -37.38
CA ALA A 101 -11.19 3.85 -36.24
C ALA A 101 -10.70 4.93 -35.24
N LEU A 102 -10.15 6.03 -35.73
CA LEU A 102 -9.76 7.18 -34.92
C LEU A 102 -10.97 7.84 -34.25
N TRP A 103 -12.07 7.98 -34.99
CA TRP A 103 -13.32 8.52 -34.43
C TRP A 103 -13.94 7.61 -33.37
N LEU A 104 -13.98 6.30 -33.60
CA LEU A 104 -14.41 5.30 -32.61
C LEU A 104 -13.49 5.28 -31.38
N TYR A 105 -12.18 5.46 -31.58
CA TYR A 105 -11.21 5.55 -30.49
C TYR A 105 -11.42 6.84 -29.68
N SER A 106 -11.62 7.98 -30.33
CA SER A 106 -11.91 9.27 -29.65
C SER A 106 -13.23 9.25 -28.88
N GLN A 107 -14.22 8.46 -29.35
CA GLN A 107 -15.45 8.24 -28.59
C GLN A 107 -15.26 7.28 -27.39
N ARG A 108 -14.28 6.38 -27.43
CA ARG A 108 -13.96 5.49 -26.31
C ARG A 108 -13.26 6.20 -25.17
N ASP A 109 -12.45 7.21 -25.43
CA ASP A 109 -11.85 8.05 -24.39
C ASP A 109 -12.86 9.02 -23.73
N GLY A 110 -14.03 9.23 -24.34
CA GLY A 110 -15.17 9.94 -23.76
C GLY A 110 -16.12 9.06 -22.94
N HIS A 111 -15.99 7.75 -23.04
CA HIS A 111 -16.82 6.78 -22.33
C HIS A 111 -15.93 5.57 -21.95
N LEU A 112 -15.01 5.76 -21.02
CA LEU A 112 -14.80 4.67 -20.08
C LEU A 112 -16.20 4.38 -19.54
N PRO A 113 -16.68 3.11 -19.52
CA PRO A 113 -17.85 2.81 -18.72
C PRO A 113 -17.47 3.24 -17.31
N VAL A 114 -18.02 4.36 -16.88
CA VAL A 114 -18.19 4.62 -15.47
C VAL A 114 -18.82 3.33 -15.01
N PRO A 115 -18.18 2.53 -14.12
CA PRO A 115 -18.82 1.37 -13.54
C PRO A 115 -20.17 1.91 -13.09
N ALA A 116 -21.27 1.27 -13.49
CA ALA A 116 -22.61 1.74 -13.23
C ALA A 116 -22.61 2.28 -11.81
N THR A 117 -22.84 3.56 -11.65
CA THR A 117 -22.83 4.27 -10.37
C THR A 117 -23.59 3.36 -9.42
N PRO A 118 -22.96 2.83 -8.36
CA PRO A 118 -23.72 2.16 -7.32
C PRO A 118 -24.84 3.14 -6.96
N PRO A 119 -26.09 2.70 -6.72
CA PRO A 119 -27.16 3.59 -6.38
C PRO A 119 -26.64 4.57 -5.34
N ALA A 120 -26.73 5.84 -5.63
CA ALA A 120 -26.10 6.92 -4.90
C ALA A 120 -26.07 6.58 -3.41
N ALA A 121 -24.87 6.35 -2.86
CA ALA A 121 -24.66 6.63 -1.45
C ALA A 121 -25.25 8.03 -1.24
N PRO A 122 -25.98 8.29 -0.14
CA PRO A 122 -26.67 9.53 0.05
C PRO A 122 -25.69 10.65 -0.25
N THR A 123 -26.06 11.44 -1.22
CA THR A 123 -25.31 12.46 -1.90
C THR A 123 -24.60 13.38 -0.90
N ALA A 124 -23.37 13.05 -0.53
CA ALA A 124 -22.48 13.94 0.21
C ALA A 124 -21.49 14.66 -0.74
N ALA A 125 -21.72 14.60 -2.07
CA ALA A 125 -20.85 15.23 -3.08
C ALA A 125 -21.57 16.27 -3.95
N GLN A 126 -22.74 16.72 -3.57
CA GLN A 126 -23.45 17.81 -4.28
C GLN A 126 -23.90 18.99 -3.42
N ASP A 127 -23.46 19.07 -2.16
CA ASP A 127 -23.70 20.27 -1.32
C ASP A 127 -22.42 20.77 -0.64
N VAL A 128 -21.31 20.91 -1.38
CA VAL A 128 -20.18 21.76 -0.97
C VAL A 128 -20.45 23.21 -1.44
N SER A 129 -21.68 23.63 -1.41
CA SER A 129 -22.09 25.03 -1.67
C SER A 129 -22.85 25.63 -0.50
N ALA A 130 -22.59 25.15 0.71
CA ALA A 130 -22.84 25.89 1.93
C ALA A 130 -21.81 25.40 2.92
N ALA A 131 -20.90 26.25 3.38
CA ALA A 131 -20.12 25.99 4.57
C ALA A 131 -21.13 25.61 5.66
N SER A 132 -21.29 24.29 5.88
CA SER A 132 -22.12 23.77 6.95
C SER A 132 -21.45 24.23 8.24
N ALA A 133 -22.14 24.98 9.03
CA ALA A 133 -21.71 25.38 10.35
C ALA A 133 -21.44 24.09 11.18
N GLY A 134 -20.16 23.62 11.17
CA GLY A 134 -19.74 22.43 11.90
C GLY A 134 -18.50 21.71 11.37
N GLU A 135 -18.06 21.92 10.13
CA GLU A 135 -16.80 21.32 9.67
C GLU A 135 -15.58 22.16 10.09
N LEU A 136 -14.55 21.48 10.61
CA LEU A 136 -13.31 22.13 10.95
C LEU A 136 -12.67 22.76 9.70
N PRO A 137 -12.09 23.96 9.80
CA PRO A 137 -11.23 24.49 8.76
C PRO A 137 -10.16 23.47 8.36
N SER A 138 -9.83 23.42 7.08
CA SER A 138 -8.97 22.37 6.55
C SER A 138 -7.88 22.94 5.64
N ILE A 139 -6.66 22.40 5.79
CA ILE A 139 -5.48 22.87 5.08
C ILE A 139 -4.66 21.71 4.51
N ALA A 140 -4.15 21.91 3.29
CA ALA A 140 -3.07 21.11 2.71
C ALA A 140 -1.81 21.98 2.61
N VAL A 141 -0.67 21.46 3.08
CA VAL A 141 0.65 22.07 2.89
C VAL A 141 1.34 21.32 1.77
N LEU A 142 1.41 21.91 0.58
CA LEU A 142 2.04 21.28 -0.58
C LEU A 142 3.55 21.13 -0.40
N PRO A 143 4.21 20.21 -1.13
CA PRO A 143 5.65 20.09 -1.12
C PRO A 143 6.33 21.41 -1.47
N PHE A 144 7.23 21.88 -0.60
CA PHE A 144 7.95 23.12 -0.85
C PHE A 144 8.97 22.93 -1.97
N ALA A 145 8.95 23.83 -2.95
CA ALA A 145 9.90 23.81 -4.04
C ALA A 145 11.32 24.12 -3.54
N ASN A 146 12.30 23.28 -3.89
CA ASN A 146 13.70 23.61 -3.70
C ASN A 146 14.11 24.67 -4.73
N ARG A 147 14.40 25.90 -4.28
CA ARG A 147 14.87 27.02 -5.10
C ARG A 147 16.37 27.30 -4.88
N SER A 148 17.07 26.42 -4.18
CA SER A 148 18.53 26.50 -3.97
C SER A 148 19.28 26.15 -5.24
N ALA A 149 20.51 26.63 -5.36
CA ALA A 149 21.39 26.30 -6.47
C ALA A 149 21.82 24.82 -6.51
N ARG A 150 21.70 24.11 -5.36
CA ARG A 150 22.08 22.71 -5.21
C ARG A 150 20.83 21.84 -5.15
N ALA A 151 20.78 20.83 -6.02
CA ALA A 151 19.71 19.83 -5.96
C ALA A 151 19.68 19.09 -4.61
N ASP A 152 20.84 18.85 -4.02
CA ASP A 152 20.99 18.18 -2.72
C ASP A 152 20.29 18.92 -1.56
N ASP A 153 19.95 20.21 -1.72
CA ASP A 153 19.19 20.95 -0.70
C ASP A 153 17.69 20.64 -0.70
N ALA A 154 17.19 19.73 -1.57
CA ALA A 154 15.78 19.34 -1.62
C ALA A 154 15.28 18.80 -0.26
N PHE A 155 16.11 17.99 0.44
CA PHE A 155 15.75 17.46 1.76
C PHE A 155 15.43 18.56 2.78
N PHE A 156 16.04 19.74 2.63
CA PHE A 156 15.81 20.84 3.54
C PHE A 156 14.42 21.45 3.35
N ALA A 157 13.98 21.62 2.08
CA ALA A 157 12.65 22.10 1.78
C ALA A 157 11.57 21.09 2.23
N GLU A 158 11.80 19.79 2.00
CA GLU A 158 10.93 18.72 2.47
C GLU A 158 10.86 18.66 3.99
N GLY A 159 12.01 18.77 4.68
CA GLY A 159 12.05 18.74 6.14
C GLY A 159 11.34 19.94 6.76
N MET A 160 11.46 21.13 6.18
CA MET A 160 10.69 22.30 6.63
C MET A 160 9.19 22.12 6.49
N GLN A 161 8.74 21.50 5.40
CA GLN A 161 7.33 21.14 5.23
C GLN A 161 6.87 20.16 6.33
N ASP A 162 7.65 19.12 6.60
CA ASP A 162 7.34 18.13 7.63
C ASP A 162 7.20 18.75 9.02
N ASP A 163 8.12 19.63 9.40
CA ASP A 163 8.08 20.32 10.68
C ASP A 163 6.87 21.25 10.78
N LEU A 164 6.50 21.93 9.69
CA LEU A 164 5.31 22.77 9.64
C LEU A 164 4.03 21.92 9.78
N LEU A 165 3.94 20.77 9.08
CA LEU A 165 2.85 19.82 9.23
C LEU A 165 2.75 19.30 10.67
N ALA A 166 3.89 18.97 11.31
CA ALA A 166 3.92 18.53 12.69
C ALA A 166 3.46 19.63 13.67
N GLN A 167 3.75 20.89 13.40
CA GLN A 167 3.27 22.01 14.23
C GLN A 167 1.76 22.24 14.04
N LEU A 168 1.27 22.22 12.80
CA LEU A 168 -0.14 22.38 12.50
C LEU A 168 -1.00 21.22 13.07
N SER A 169 -0.46 19.99 13.10
CA SER A 169 -1.16 18.82 13.65
C SER A 169 -1.46 18.89 15.14
N ARG A 170 -0.79 19.81 15.86
CA ARG A 170 -1.03 20.11 17.30
C ARG A 170 -2.26 20.99 17.50
N ILE A 171 -2.74 21.68 16.45
CA ILE A 171 -3.92 22.54 16.52
C ILE A 171 -5.15 21.64 16.37
N ARG A 172 -6.03 21.63 17.38
CA ARG A 172 -7.21 20.75 17.39
C ARG A 172 -8.29 21.18 16.39
N ASP A 173 -8.42 22.49 16.19
CA ASP A 173 -9.53 23.09 15.48
C ASP A 173 -9.25 23.25 13.98
N VAL A 174 -8.25 22.57 13.44
CA VAL A 174 -7.92 22.54 12.01
C VAL A 174 -7.64 21.10 11.56
N ARG A 175 -8.16 20.71 10.43
CA ARG A 175 -7.84 19.45 9.76
C ARG A 175 -6.65 19.67 8.84
N VAL A 176 -5.58 18.91 9.07
CA VAL A 176 -4.32 19.02 8.32
C VAL A 176 -4.10 17.74 7.53
N VAL A 177 -4.09 17.84 6.20
CA VAL A 177 -3.82 16.68 5.32
C VAL A 177 -2.41 16.17 5.52
N SER A 178 -2.24 14.84 5.51
CA SER A 178 -0.96 14.20 5.76
C SER A 178 0.07 14.50 4.67
N ARG A 179 1.37 14.35 5.04
CA ARG A 179 2.48 14.47 4.09
C ARG A 179 2.34 13.49 2.91
N THR A 180 1.98 12.23 3.18
CA THR A 180 1.86 11.19 2.14
C THR A 180 0.92 11.61 1.02
N SER A 181 -0.25 12.16 1.38
CA SER A 181 -1.24 12.58 0.40
C SER A 181 -0.84 13.82 -0.40
N VAL A 182 -0.15 14.78 0.22
CA VAL A 182 0.29 15.99 -0.50
C VAL A 182 1.52 15.75 -1.36
N MET A 183 2.37 14.78 -1.05
CA MET A 183 3.58 14.50 -1.84
C MET A 183 3.32 14.08 -3.28
N ARG A 184 2.14 13.53 -3.58
CA ARG A 184 1.73 13.21 -4.97
C ARG A 184 1.57 14.42 -5.87
N TYR A 185 1.49 15.61 -5.28
CA TYR A 185 1.38 16.87 -6.01
C TYR A 185 2.74 17.59 -6.17
N ALA A 186 3.85 16.93 -5.84
CA ALA A 186 5.18 17.46 -6.12
C ALA A 186 5.38 17.59 -7.63
N GLY A 187 5.60 18.82 -8.13
CA GLY A 187 5.79 19.08 -9.57
C GLY A 187 4.55 18.85 -10.43
N THR A 188 3.35 18.84 -9.85
CA THR A 188 2.10 18.67 -10.60
C THR A 188 1.73 19.94 -11.38
N ASP A 189 1.08 19.77 -12.54
CA ASP A 189 0.48 20.87 -13.32
C ASP A 189 -0.99 21.17 -12.92
N LYS A 190 -1.52 20.46 -11.90
CA LYS A 190 -2.89 20.67 -11.42
C LYS A 190 -3.02 22.05 -10.78
N SER A 191 -4.15 22.69 -11.02
CA SER A 191 -4.51 23.96 -10.38
C SER A 191 -4.81 23.77 -8.89
N ILE A 192 -4.67 24.84 -8.10
CA ILE A 192 -5.00 24.82 -6.66
C ILE A 192 -6.43 24.36 -6.40
N PRO A 193 -7.46 24.80 -7.16
CA PRO A 193 -8.83 24.30 -6.98
C PRO A 193 -9.00 22.80 -7.22
N GLU A 194 -8.28 22.22 -8.20
CA GLU A 194 -8.29 20.78 -8.43
C GLU A 194 -7.68 20.05 -7.27
N ILE A 195 -6.48 20.47 -6.80
CA ILE A 195 -5.80 19.88 -5.64
C ILE A 195 -6.67 19.98 -4.38
N ALA A 196 -7.23 21.17 -4.12
CA ALA A 196 -8.09 21.40 -2.96
C ALA A 196 -9.34 20.52 -2.96
N THR A 197 -9.94 20.32 -4.15
CA THR A 197 -11.09 19.42 -4.33
C THR A 197 -10.73 17.97 -4.08
N GLU A 198 -9.62 17.50 -4.63
CA GLU A 198 -9.14 16.10 -4.46
C GLU A 198 -8.77 15.81 -3.01
N LEU A 199 -8.17 16.76 -2.30
CA LEU A 199 -7.80 16.65 -0.89
C LEU A 199 -8.95 17.00 0.07
N GLY A 200 -10.03 17.54 -0.45
CA GLY A 200 -11.19 18.00 0.33
C GLY A 200 -10.82 19.11 1.30
N VAL A 201 -9.96 20.07 0.93
CA VAL A 201 -9.51 21.16 1.82
C VAL A 201 -10.05 22.52 1.39
N GLY A 202 -10.25 23.39 2.40
CA GLY A 202 -10.67 24.78 2.17
C GLY A 202 -9.53 25.68 1.73
N VAL A 203 -8.32 25.43 2.21
CA VAL A 203 -7.15 26.25 1.89
C VAL A 203 -5.92 25.38 1.56
N VAL A 204 -5.03 25.95 0.77
CA VAL A 204 -3.76 25.33 0.38
C VAL A 204 -2.62 26.27 0.73
N LEU A 205 -1.58 25.76 1.39
CA LEU A 205 -0.31 26.45 1.56
C LEU A 205 0.68 25.90 0.55
N GLU A 206 1.21 26.76 -0.29
CA GLU A 206 2.34 26.45 -1.15
C GLU A 206 3.55 27.31 -0.83
N GLY A 207 4.73 26.89 -1.28
CA GLY A 207 5.92 27.67 -1.00
C GLY A 207 7.18 27.13 -1.64
N GLY A 208 8.28 27.83 -1.38
CA GLY A 208 9.60 27.41 -1.82
C GLY A 208 10.67 27.88 -0.86
N VAL A 209 11.74 27.09 -0.79
CA VAL A 209 12.89 27.33 0.09
C VAL A 209 14.14 27.48 -0.74
N GLN A 210 14.92 28.51 -0.45
CA GLN A 210 16.23 28.78 -1.06
C GLN A 210 17.29 28.90 0.01
N ARG A 211 18.32 28.09 -0.09
CA ARG A 211 19.55 28.24 0.70
C ARG A 211 20.65 28.92 -0.11
N ALA A 212 21.31 29.90 0.46
CA ALA A 212 22.42 30.61 -0.15
C ALA A 212 23.49 30.94 0.89
N GLY A 213 24.48 30.06 1.03
CA GLY A 213 25.51 30.18 2.09
C GLY A 213 24.89 30.05 3.48
N ASP A 214 25.01 31.09 4.29
CA ASP A 214 24.51 31.23 5.65
C ASP A 214 23.11 31.85 5.73
N ARG A 215 22.42 32.01 4.60
CA ARG A 215 21.06 32.57 4.53
C ARG A 215 20.05 31.56 4.04
N VAL A 216 18.83 31.70 4.53
CA VAL A 216 17.65 30.99 4.06
C VAL A 216 16.57 32.01 3.65
N ARG A 217 15.99 31.80 2.48
CA ARG A 217 14.82 32.53 2.03
C ARG A 217 13.66 31.54 1.86
N VAL A 218 12.54 31.86 2.51
CA VAL A 218 11.31 31.04 2.46
C VAL A 218 10.21 31.92 1.92
N ASN A 219 9.60 31.51 0.81
CA ASN A 219 8.40 32.15 0.25
C ASN A 219 7.23 31.23 0.54
N VAL A 220 6.14 31.74 1.06
CA VAL A 220 4.92 30.98 1.32
C VAL A 220 3.70 31.80 0.94
N GLN A 221 2.66 31.07 0.48
CA GLN A 221 1.39 31.66 0.08
C GLN A 221 0.27 30.76 0.59
N LEU A 222 -0.71 31.34 1.26
CA LEU A 222 -1.94 30.69 1.66
C LEU A 222 -3.04 31.08 0.67
N ILE A 223 -3.66 30.08 0.05
CA ILE A 223 -4.55 30.26 -1.09
C ILE A 223 -5.91 29.64 -0.76
N ASP A 224 -6.99 30.35 -1.05
CA ASP A 224 -8.34 29.79 -1.00
C ASP A 224 -8.48 28.68 -2.05
N GLY A 225 -8.75 27.45 -1.61
CA GLY A 225 -8.78 26.27 -2.46
C GLY A 225 -9.89 26.26 -3.51
N ARG A 226 -10.88 27.12 -3.38
CA ARG A 226 -12.02 27.17 -4.29
C ARG A 226 -11.88 28.27 -5.32
N THR A 227 -11.34 29.44 -4.92
CA THR A 227 -11.31 30.66 -5.74
C THR A 227 -9.94 30.95 -6.32
N ASP A 228 -8.89 30.20 -5.92
CA ASP A 228 -7.50 30.48 -6.27
C ASP A 228 -7.02 31.88 -5.85
N THR A 229 -7.65 32.42 -4.81
CA THR A 229 -7.34 33.77 -4.31
C THR A 229 -6.29 33.68 -3.19
N HIS A 230 -5.25 34.48 -3.29
CA HIS A 230 -4.25 34.57 -2.22
C HIS A 230 -4.85 35.25 -0.99
N LEU A 231 -4.96 34.50 0.10
CA LEU A 231 -5.41 34.99 1.39
C LEU A 231 -4.27 35.69 2.14
N TRP A 232 -3.07 35.14 2.03
CA TRP A 232 -1.87 35.67 2.63
C TRP A 232 -0.63 35.24 1.85
N SER A 233 0.40 36.08 1.81
CA SER A 233 1.69 35.76 1.19
C SER A 233 2.81 36.50 1.88
N GLU A 234 3.91 35.82 2.17
CA GLU A 234 5.08 36.44 2.81
C GLU A 234 6.40 35.80 2.35
N THR A 235 7.45 36.60 2.41
CA THR A 235 8.81 36.19 2.12
C THR A 235 9.69 36.45 3.34
N PHE A 236 10.21 35.37 3.90
CA PHE A 236 11.19 35.41 4.99
C PHE A 236 12.59 35.35 4.41
N ASP A 237 13.47 36.26 4.81
CA ASP A 237 14.90 36.23 4.45
C ASP A 237 15.70 36.43 5.75
N ARG A 238 16.29 35.33 6.22
CA ARG A 238 16.94 35.25 7.56
C ARG A 238 18.31 34.57 7.44
N GLU A 239 19.12 34.74 8.47
CA GLU A 239 20.31 33.91 8.69
C GLU A 239 19.88 32.45 8.93
N LEU A 240 20.64 31.50 8.38
CA LEU A 240 20.36 30.06 8.51
C LEU A 240 20.77 29.55 9.90
N THR A 241 19.94 29.81 10.89
CA THR A 241 20.05 29.29 12.25
C THR A 241 18.79 28.53 12.63
N VAL A 242 18.90 27.57 13.55
CA VAL A 242 17.72 26.79 14.01
C VAL A 242 16.67 27.74 14.60
N ALA A 243 17.10 28.77 15.38
CA ALA A 243 16.18 29.73 15.95
C ALA A 243 15.34 30.46 14.88
N ASN A 244 16.00 30.97 13.85
CA ASN A 244 15.32 31.68 12.75
C ASN A 244 14.39 30.75 11.97
N LEU A 245 14.75 29.47 11.76
CA LEU A 245 13.87 28.50 11.11
C LEU A 245 12.60 28.27 11.91
N PHE A 246 12.71 28.10 13.23
CA PHE A 246 11.54 27.93 14.11
C PHE A 246 10.72 29.22 14.24
N GLU A 247 11.35 30.39 14.19
CA GLU A 247 10.63 31.68 14.12
C GLU A 247 9.79 31.77 12.84
N ILE A 248 10.37 31.48 11.68
CA ILE A 248 9.65 31.43 10.38
C ILE A 248 8.45 30.48 10.46
N GLN A 249 8.64 29.25 10.93
CA GLN A 249 7.58 28.28 11.08
C GLN A 249 6.47 28.75 12.03
N SER A 250 6.85 29.42 13.12
CA SER A 250 5.91 29.99 14.09
C SER A 250 5.10 31.14 13.48
N GLU A 251 5.72 32.01 12.69
CA GLU A 251 5.06 33.10 11.99
C GLU A 251 4.08 32.57 10.95
N ILE A 252 4.47 31.57 10.14
CA ILE A 252 3.59 30.89 9.19
C ILE A 252 2.37 30.26 9.91
N THR A 253 2.62 29.53 11.00
CA THR A 253 1.53 28.89 11.78
C THR A 253 0.57 29.92 12.36
N LYS A 254 1.06 31.07 12.85
CA LYS A 254 0.21 32.17 13.35
C LYS A 254 -0.60 32.82 12.23
N ALA A 255 0.01 33.03 11.07
CA ALA A 255 -0.70 33.58 9.91
C ALA A 255 -1.85 32.64 9.48
N ILE A 256 -1.57 31.34 9.34
CA ILE A 256 -2.60 30.33 9.03
C ILE A 256 -3.74 30.38 10.07
N ALA A 257 -3.40 30.40 11.36
CA ALA A 257 -4.39 30.44 12.42
C ALA A 257 -5.25 31.71 12.38
N THR A 258 -4.65 32.84 12.01
CA THR A 258 -5.37 34.12 11.87
C THR A 258 -6.34 34.08 10.68
N GLU A 259 -5.85 33.67 9.51
CA GLU A 259 -6.67 33.59 8.30
C GLU A 259 -7.82 32.58 8.41
N LEU A 260 -7.60 31.49 9.15
CA LEU A 260 -8.64 30.46 9.40
C LEU A 260 -9.51 30.78 10.62
N ASN A 261 -9.35 31.94 11.26
CA ASN A 261 -10.08 32.34 12.49
C ASN A 261 -9.97 31.28 13.62
N LEU A 262 -8.82 30.62 13.74
CA LEU A 262 -8.60 29.59 14.75
C LEU A 262 -8.29 30.22 16.12
N VAL A 263 -8.90 29.68 17.16
CA VAL A 263 -8.54 30.03 18.53
C VAL A 263 -7.33 29.19 18.95
N LEU A 264 -6.12 29.73 18.77
CA LEU A 264 -4.93 29.09 19.33
C LEU A 264 -5.08 28.95 20.84
N SER A 265 -4.94 27.73 21.35
CA SER A 265 -5.00 27.46 22.78
C SER A 265 -3.93 28.26 23.53
N ALA A 266 -4.16 28.58 24.79
CA ALA A 266 -3.19 29.30 25.63
C ALA A 266 -1.81 28.61 25.66
N SER A 267 -1.80 27.26 25.57
CA SER A 267 -0.59 26.46 25.47
C SER A 267 0.14 26.60 24.11
N ALA A 268 -0.58 26.86 23.03
CA ALA A 268 -0.01 27.11 21.71
C ALA A 268 0.53 28.56 21.61
N LYS A 269 -0.06 29.50 22.36
CA LYS A 269 0.36 30.92 22.41
C LYS A 269 1.56 31.18 23.32
N GLN A 270 1.75 30.38 24.39
CA GLN A 270 2.65 30.72 25.50
C GLN A 270 3.86 29.82 25.67
N ARG A 271 4.00 28.72 24.93
CA ARG A 271 5.26 27.98 24.96
C ARG A 271 6.24 28.68 24.03
N PRO A 272 7.33 29.30 24.58
CA PRO A 272 8.54 29.46 23.80
C PRO A 272 8.83 28.02 23.34
N GLN A 273 8.83 27.74 22.04
CA GLN A 273 9.27 26.42 21.59
C GLN A 273 10.71 26.29 22.01
N GLU A 274 10.99 25.47 23.02
CA GLU A 274 12.35 25.06 23.31
C GLU A 274 12.89 24.50 22.00
N LEU A 275 13.96 25.11 21.50
CA LEU A 275 14.57 24.66 20.26
C LEU A 275 15.00 23.22 20.45
N PRO A 276 14.67 22.31 19.52
CA PRO A 276 15.01 20.90 19.64
C PRO A 276 16.52 20.67 19.67
N THR A 277 17.28 21.57 19.07
CA THR A 277 18.75 21.70 19.09
C THR A 277 19.15 23.15 18.83
N GLN A 278 20.37 23.53 19.19
CA GLN A 278 20.97 24.81 18.79
C GLN A 278 21.96 24.65 17.62
N SER A 279 22.29 23.41 17.24
CA SER A 279 23.20 23.12 16.14
C SER A 279 22.47 23.03 14.82
N THR A 280 22.80 23.93 13.90
CA THR A 280 22.28 23.89 12.51
C THR A 280 22.69 22.63 11.79
N GLU A 281 23.88 22.09 12.06
CA GLU A 281 24.36 20.84 11.47
C GLU A 281 23.57 19.66 11.98
N ALA A 282 23.29 19.57 13.29
CA ALA A 282 22.45 18.52 13.88
C ALA A 282 21.03 18.58 13.30
N TYR A 283 20.49 19.79 13.14
CA TYR A 283 19.16 19.97 12.58
C TYR A 283 19.11 19.60 11.09
N ASN A 284 20.13 19.92 10.30
CA ASN A 284 20.24 19.49 8.90
C ASN A 284 20.26 17.96 8.77
N ALA A 285 21.03 17.27 9.60
CA ALA A 285 21.06 15.80 9.62
C ALA A 285 19.68 15.22 10.01
N TYR A 286 19.00 15.83 10.96
CA TYR A 286 17.62 15.46 11.34
C TYR A 286 16.63 15.64 10.17
N LEU A 287 16.67 16.78 9.45
CA LEU A 287 15.83 17.03 8.29
C LEU A 287 16.10 16.03 7.15
N LEU A 288 17.38 15.67 6.93
CA LEU A 288 17.73 14.61 5.99
C LEU A 288 17.11 13.27 6.40
N GLY A 289 17.18 12.92 7.68
CA GLY A 289 16.53 11.72 8.21
C GLY A 289 15.01 11.72 7.95
N ASN A 290 14.34 12.85 8.18
CA ASN A 290 12.89 12.99 7.92
C ASN A 290 12.56 12.85 6.43
N SER A 291 13.36 13.43 5.53
CA SER A 291 13.12 13.32 4.09
C SER A 291 13.28 11.87 3.57
N LEU A 292 14.18 11.11 4.17
CA LEU A 292 14.42 9.71 3.85
C LEU A 292 13.38 8.76 4.47
N TYR A 293 12.76 9.13 5.59
CA TYR A 293 11.79 8.29 6.27
C TYR A 293 10.48 8.20 5.47
N ARG A 294 10.22 7.03 4.88
CA ARG A 294 8.99 6.69 4.16
C ARG A 294 8.42 5.39 4.74
N TYR A 295 7.37 5.50 5.51
CA TYR A 295 6.72 4.33 6.11
C TYR A 295 5.92 3.51 5.09
N ASP A 296 5.37 4.16 4.09
CA ASP A 296 4.55 3.62 3.01
C ASP A 296 5.34 2.90 1.91
N GLU A 297 6.65 3.07 1.88
CA GLU A 297 7.56 2.40 0.95
C GLU A 297 8.42 1.37 1.73
N THR A 298 8.36 0.09 1.36
CA THR A 298 9.17 -0.98 1.97
C THR A 298 10.59 -0.98 1.37
N ASP A 299 11.34 0.11 1.58
CA ASP A 299 12.73 0.27 1.16
C ASP A 299 13.64 0.26 2.39
N ALA A 300 14.20 -0.93 2.69
CA ALA A 300 15.06 -1.12 3.86
C ALA A 300 16.35 -0.27 3.79
N ASP A 301 16.92 -0.06 2.61
CA ASP A 301 18.16 0.73 2.47
C ASP A 301 17.90 2.21 2.70
N ARG A 302 16.79 2.73 2.20
CA ARG A 302 16.35 4.10 2.50
C ARG A 302 16.10 4.27 4.00
N MET A 303 15.43 3.31 4.65
CA MET A 303 15.17 3.35 6.09
C MET A 303 16.45 3.28 6.92
N ARG A 304 17.45 2.48 6.52
CA ARG A 304 18.78 2.46 7.16
C ARG A 304 19.47 3.81 7.03
N ARG A 305 19.41 4.47 5.86
CA ARG A 305 19.95 5.83 5.67
C ARG A 305 19.22 6.86 6.52
N ALA A 306 17.91 6.74 6.70
CA ALA A 306 17.16 7.60 7.62
C ALA A 306 17.67 7.44 9.07
N ALA A 307 17.80 6.18 9.54
CA ALA A 307 18.32 5.87 10.88
C ALA A 307 19.76 6.39 11.07
N GLN A 308 20.60 6.32 10.02
CA GLN A 308 21.95 6.87 10.02
C GLN A 308 21.93 8.40 10.16
N ALA A 309 21.13 9.10 9.36
CA ALA A 309 21.04 10.56 9.41
C ALA A 309 20.56 11.06 10.79
N PHE A 310 19.57 10.39 11.42
CA PHE A 310 19.20 10.65 12.81
C PHE A 310 20.35 10.31 13.77
N GLY A 311 21.15 9.29 13.46
CA GLY A 311 22.36 8.93 14.19
C GLY A 311 23.42 10.05 14.17
N GLU A 312 23.63 10.67 13.03
CA GLU A 312 24.51 11.83 12.85
C GLU A 312 24.00 13.05 13.65
N ALA A 313 22.69 13.33 13.59
CA ALA A 313 22.08 14.41 14.35
C ALA A 313 22.38 14.28 15.86
N VAL A 314 22.19 13.08 16.45
CA VAL A 314 22.45 12.86 17.89
C VAL A 314 23.93 12.73 18.23
N ALA A 315 24.80 12.44 17.27
CA ALA A 315 26.25 12.49 17.46
C ALA A 315 26.76 13.92 17.55
N ILE A 316 26.18 14.83 16.76
CA ILE A 316 26.49 16.27 16.77
C ILE A 316 25.90 16.93 18.03
N ASP A 317 24.62 16.68 18.34
CA ASP A 317 23.96 17.17 19.54
C ASP A 317 23.35 16.02 20.37
N PRO A 318 24.08 15.57 21.43
CA PRO A 318 23.58 14.49 22.30
C PRO A 318 22.37 14.86 23.18
N LYS A 319 21.88 16.11 23.13
CA LYS A 319 20.67 16.56 23.81
C LYS A 319 19.45 16.63 22.89
N PHE A 320 19.60 16.31 21.62
CA PHE A 320 18.52 16.37 20.64
C PHE A 320 17.53 15.20 20.81
N ALA A 321 16.58 15.35 21.73
CA ALA A 321 15.60 14.31 22.11
C ALA A 321 14.77 13.80 20.93
N GLU A 322 14.27 14.70 20.07
CA GLU A 322 13.42 14.33 18.93
C GLU A 322 14.20 13.48 17.90
N ALA A 323 15.49 13.77 17.67
CA ALA A 323 16.32 12.95 16.79
C ALA A 323 16.54 11.53 17.36
N TYR A 324 16.65 11.37 18.67
CA TYR A 324 16.67 10.05 19.31
C TYR A 324 15.34 9.30 19.11
N ALA A 325 14.21 9.99 19.30
CA ALA A 325 12.89 9.38 19.09
C ALA A 325 12.72 8.93 17.64
N ARG A 326 13.08 9.77 16.66
CA ARG A 326 13.03 9.42 15.23
C ARG A 326 13.97 8.27 14.86
N LYS A 327 15.18 8.27 15.43
CA LYS A 327 16.12 7.15 15.29
C LYS A 327 15.51 5.84 15.77
N ALA A 328 14.88 5.85 16.95
CA ALA A 328 14.19 4.68 17.49
C ALA A 328 13.07 4.22 16.56
N ILE A 329 12.23 5.14 16.06
CA ILE A 329 11.13 4.83 15.13
C ILE A 329 11.66 4.20 13.84
N ALA A 330 12.75 4.72 13.27
CA ALA A 330 13.33 4.17 12.05
C ALA A 330 13.83 2.72 12.25
N HIS A 331 14.51 2.44 13.36
CA HIS A 331 14.92 1.06 13.71
C HIS A 331 13.71 0.15 13.99
N LEU A 332 12.67 0.65 14.69
CA LEU A 332 11.44 -0.10 14.92
C LEU A 332 10.70 -0.44 13.62
N THR A 333 10.74 0.45 12.64
CA THR A 333 10.17 0.20 11.31
C THR A 333 10.92 -0.94 10.60
N LEU A 334 12.26 -0.99 10.69
CA LEU A 334 13.06 -2.10 10.19
C LEU A 334 12.74 -3.43 10.91
N VAL A 335 12.52 -3.39 12.23
CA VAL A 335 12.04 -4.55 13.01
C VAL A 335 10.69 -5.04 12.48
N TRP A 336 9.75 -4.12 12.25
CA TRP A 336 8.43 -4.46 11.71
C TRP A 336 8.51 -5.11 10.32
N TRP A 337 9.46 -4.68 9.48
CA TRP A 337 9.71 -5.30 8.17
C TRP A 337 10.52 -6.59 8.24
N GLY A 338 10.91 -7.07 9.42
CA GLY A 338 11.71 -8.28 9.61
C GLY A 338 13.20 -8.14 9.26
N VAL A 339 13.71 -6.91 9.15
CA VAL A 339 15.08 -6.63 8.74
C VAL A 339 16.00 -6.58 9.95
N ASP A 340 17.00 -7.48 10.00
CA ASP A 340 18.03 -7.53 11.06
C ASP A 340 17.42 -7.31 12.47
N VAL A 341 16.35 -8.05 12.79
CA VAL A 341 15.43 -7.81 13.91
C VAL A 341 16.15 -7.62 15.23
N ALA A 342 17.09 -8.50 15.58
CA ALA A 342 17.80 -8.44 16.87
C ALA A 342 18.64 -7.18 17.00
N GLU A 343 19.37 -6.80 15.96
CA GLU A 343 20.24 -5.60 15.98
C GLU A 343 19.39 -4.33 15.94
N ASN A 344 18.37 -4.26 15.10
CA ASN A 344 17.50 -3.09 15.05
C ASN A 344 16.70 -2.91 16.34
N THR A 345 16.28 -3.99 17.01
CA THR A 345 15.66 -3.92 18.34
C THR A 345 16.62 -3.28 19.35
N ARG A 346 17.86 -3.76 19.42
CA ARG A 346 18.88 -3.24 20.33
C ARG A 346 19.16 -1.75 20.07
N LEU A 347 19.25 -1.36 18.78
CA LEU A 347 19.49 0.04 18.40
C LEU A 347 18.28 0.94 18.73
N ALA A 348 17.07 0.45 18.54
CA ALA A 348 15.84 1.14 18.91
C ALA A 348 15.76 1.35 20.43
N GLU A 349 16.01 0.31 21.23
CA GLU A 349 16.02 0.40 22.70
C GLU A 349 16.98 1.45 23.20
N LYS A 350 18.23 1.43 22.70
CA LYS A 350 19.25 2.43 23.08
C LYS A 350 18.84 3.87 22.73
N ALA A 351 18.25 4.06 21.55
CA ALA A 351 17.78 5.38 21.13
C ALA A 351 16.58 5.85 21.97
N LEU A 352 15.63 4.95 22.21
CA LEU A 352 14.43 5.23 23.00
C LEU A 352 14.76 5.54 24.46
N GLU A 353 15.71 4.82 25.07
CA GLU A 353 16.21 5.12 26.43
C GLU A 353 16.72 6.57 26.54
N ARG A 354 17.47 7.03 25.53
CA ARG A 354 17.96 8.41 25.49
C ARG A 354 16.83 9.42 25.29
N ALA A 355 15.86 9.13 24.39
CA ALA A 355 14.70 9.98 24.18
C ALA A 355 13.88 10.13 25.49
N ARG A 356 13.65 9.02 26.21
CA ARG A 356 12.95 9.01 27.52
C ARG A 356 13.70 9.83 28.56
N ALA A 357 15.03 9.72 28.62
CA ALA A 357 15.85 10.48 29.60
C ALA A 357 15.79 11.99 29.33
N LEU A 358 15.69 12.42 28.07
CA LEU A 358 15.72 13.82 27.66
C LEU A 358 14.33 14.47 27.64
N ALA A 359 13.33 13.81 27.08
CA ALA A 359 11.98 14.35 26.90
C ALA A 359 10.90 13.25 26.98
N PRO A 360 10.64 12.67 28.16
CA PRO A 360 9.75 11.51 28.31
C PRO A 360 8.31 11.80 27.88
N GLN A 361 7.86 13.04 27.94
CA GLN A 361 6.50 13.44 27.64
C GLN A 361 6.35 14.02 26.23
N SER A 362 7.42 14.08 25.40
CA SER A 362 7.28 14.56 24.03
C SER A 362 6.46 13.60 23.18
N SER A 363 5.70 14.15 22.20
CA SER A 363 4.91 13.33 21.26
C SER A 363 5.78 12.33 20.51
N GLY A 364 7.01 12.74 20.10
CA GLY A 364 7.96 11.85 19.42
C GLY A 364 8.39 10.67 20.31
N THR A 365 8.75 10.95 21.58
CA THR A 365 9.12 9.88 22.54
C THR A 365 7.94 8.94 22.81
N GLN A 366 6.73 9.47 23.03
CA GLN A 366 5.53 8.64 23.26
C GLN A 366 5.17 7.82 22.04
N THR A 367 5.38 8.35 20.82
CA THR A 367 5.20 7.59 19.59
C THR A 367 6.18 6.42 19.50
N ALA A 368 7.47 6.68 19.73
CA ALA A 368 8.50 5.63 19.72
C ALA A 368 8.24 4.58 20.81
N GLU A 369 7.78 5.01 21.99
CA GLU A 369 7.34 4.14 23.08
C GLU A 369 6.18 3.23 22.66
N GLY A 370 5.12 3.82 22.10
CA GLY A 370 3.96 3.07 21.64
C GLY A 370 4.32 2.04 20.60
N LEU A 371 5.13 2.39 19.61
CA LEU A 371 5.61 1.46 18.59
C LEU A 371 6.50 0.35 19.18
N TYR A 372 7.39 0.68 20.13
CA TYR A 372 8.22 -0.29 20.80
C TYR A 372 7.40 -1.30 21.62
N LEU A 373 6.46 -0.80 22.41
CA LEU A 373 5.54 -1.64 23.17
C LEU A 373 4.67 -2.50 22.26
N TYR A 374 4.22 -1.94 21.12
CA TYR A 374 3.38 -2.64 20.15
C TYR A 374 4.17 -3.71 19.37
N TRP A 375 5.28 -3.34 18.73
CA TRP A 375 5.98 -4.22 17.80
C TRP A 375 7.00 -5.14 18.44
N VAL A 376 7.63 -4.72 19.56
CA VAL A 376 8.69 -5.48 20.21
C VAL A 376 8.20 -6.17 21.47
N LYS A 377 7.58 -5.42 22.40
CA LYS A 377 7.16 -5.98 23.69
C LYS A 377 5.79 -6.65 23.65
N ARG A 378 5.00 -6.37 22.61
CA ARG A 378 3.60 -6.83 22.51
C ARG A 378 2.75 -6.46 23.73
N ASP A 379 3.16 -5.43 24.45
CA ASP A 379 2.38 -4.82 25.52
C ASP A 379 1.34 -3.86 24.92
N TYR A 380 0.22 -4.42 24.48
CA TYR A 380 -0.82 -3.65 23.79
C TYR A 380 -1.51 -2.65 24.74
N ALA A 381 -1.59 -2.94 26.02
CA ALA A 381 -2.15 -2.01 27.00
C ALA A 381 -1.23 -0.79 27.21
N GLY A 382 0.07 -1.03 27.36
CA GLY A 382 1.07 0.04 27.42
C GLY A 382 1.13 0.84 26.13
N ALA A 383 1.04 0.18 24.97
CA ALA A 383 1.04 0.84 23.66
C ALA A 383 -0.22 1.73 23.48
N ASP A 384 -1.40 1.30 23.91
CA ASP A 384 -2.62 2.11 23.92
C ASP A 384 -2.46 3.37 24.77
N ALA A 385 -1.92 3.21 26.00
CA ALA A 385 -1.66 4.35 26.88
C ALA A 385 -0.68 5.37 26.26
N ALA A 386 0.43 4.90 25.64
CA ALA A 386 1.40 5.74 24.99
C ALA A 386 0.80 6.45 23.73
N ALA A 387 0.03 5.73 22.92
CA ALA A 387 -0.64 6.28 21.74
C ALA A 387 -1.63 7.39 22.14
N ARG A 388 -2.44 7.17 23.18
CA ARG A 388 -3.38 8.19 23.72
C ARG A 388 -2.64 9.41 24.28
N ALA A 389 -1.52 9.22 24.96
CA ALA A 389 -0.71 10.32 25.48
C ALA A 389 -0.14 11.17 24.35
N ALA A 390 0.33 10.53 23.26
CA ALA A 390 0.81 11.24 22.08
C ALA A 390 -0.33 11.95 21.32
N LEU A 391 -1.49 11.31 21.15
CA LEU A 391 -2.68 11.90 20.51
C LEU A 391 -3.22 13.11 21.28
N ALA A 392 -3.09 13.14 22.61
CA ALA A 392 -3.48 14.30 23.41
C ALA A 392 -2.66 15.55 23.05
N GLN A 393 -1.42 15.38 22.55
CA GLN A 393 -0.53 16.47 22.13
C GLN A 393 -0.64 16.78 20.64
N SER A 394 -0.90 15.76 19.81
CA SER A 394 -0.96 15.88 18.35
C SER A 394 -2.23 15.19 17.79
N PRO A 395 -3.42 15.77 18.04
CA PRO A 395 -4.71 15.12 17.76
C PRO A 395 -5.05 14.99 16.26
N GLN A 396 -4.27 15.64 15.39
CA GLN A 396 -4.43 15.56 13.93
C GLN A 396 -3.33 14.71 13.26
N ASP A 397 -2.44 14.07 14.02
CA ASP A 397 -1.40 13.20 13.47
C ASP A 397 -1.99 11.84 13.07
N VAL A 398 -2.12 11.60 11.77
CA VAL A 398 -2.67 10.35 11.22
C VAL A 398 -1.85 9.12 11.60
N ARG A 399 -0.54 9.26 11.81
CA ARG A 399 0.34 8.14 12.19
C ARG A 399 0.01 7.64 13.58
N LEU A 400 -0.32 8.55 14.51
CA LEU A 400 -0.76 8.22 15.86
C LEU A 400 -2.14 7.56 15.86
N TRP A 401 -3.05 8.03 15.01
CA TRP A 401 -4.36 7.39 14.85
C TRP A 401 -4.23 5.99 14.28
N ARG A 402 -3.33 5.76 13.31
CA ARG A 402 -3.04 4.41 12.80
C ARG A 402 -2.43 3.50 13.87
N LEU A 403 -1.46 4.00 14.66
CA LEU A 403 -0.91 3.26 15.80
C LEU A 403 -2.01 2.86 16.77
N TYR A 404 -2.83 3.82 17.18
CA TYR A 404 -3.95 3.57 18.08
C TYR A 404 -4.94 2.55 17.50
N ALA A 405 -5.30 2.67 16.23
CA ALA A 405 -6.19 1.74 15.54
C ALA A 405 -5.65 0.30 15.51
N GLY A 406 -4.37 0.14 15.18
CA GLY A 406 -3.71 -1.16 15.19
C GLY A 406 -3.67 -1.80 16.57
N VAL A 407 -3.33 -1.00 17.60
CA VAL A 407 -3.32 -1.46 19.00
C VAL A 407 -4.73 -1.84 19.49
N ALA A 408 -5.74 -1.03 19.20
CA ALA A 408 -7.13 -1.32 19.56
C ALA A 408 -7.61 -2.66 18.97
N ARG A 409 -7.22 -2.95 17.70
CA ARG A 409 -7.47 -4.24 17.05
C ARG A 409 -6.88 -5.40 17.87
N ARG A 410 -5.61 -5.29 18.30
CA ARG A 410 -4.93 -6.31 19.09
C ARG A 410 -5.56 -6.51 20.49
N LEU A 411 -6.11 -5.45 21.05
CA LEU A 411 -6.90 -5.51 22.28
C LEU A 411 -8.30 -6.11 22.07
N GLY A 412 -8.69 -6.41 20.83
CA GLY A 412 -10.02 -6.95 20.48
C GLY A 412 -11.11 -5.88 20.36
N ASP A 413 -10.76 -4.60 20.46
CA ASP A 413 -11.71 -3.49 20.30
C ASP A 413 -11.79 -3.07 18.83
N MET A 414 -12.53 -3.86 18.04
CA MET A 414 -12.73 -3.60 16.61
C MET A 414 -13.50 -2.31 16.36
N ALA A 415 -14.37 -1.89 17.28
CA ALA A 415 -15.13 -0.65 17.15
C ALA A 415 -14.19 0.57 17.28
N ALA A 416 -13.32 0.59 18.30
CA ALA A 416 -12.32 1.65 18.45
C ALA A 416 -11.34 1.67 17.28
N SER A 417 -10.90 0.50 16.79
CA SER A 417 -10.03 0.39 15.62
C SER A 417 -10.69 0.98 14.37
N THR A 418 -11.94 0.61 14.09
CA THR A 418 -12.71 1.12 12.94
C THR A 418 -12.88 2.64 13.04
N SER A 419 -13.35 3.15 14.19
CA SER A 419 -13.52 4.60 14.39
C SER A 419 -12.20 5.38 14.26
N ALA A 420 -11.08 4.78 14.66
CA ALA A 420 -9.77 5.40 14.51
C ALA A 420 -9.34 5.48 13.04
N PHE A 421 -9.55 4.44 12.22
CA PHE A 421 -9.28 4.51 10.78
C PHE A 421 -10.24 5.45 10.05
N GLU A 422 -11.52 5.52 10.45
CA GLU A 422 -12.45 6.55 9.96
C GLU A 422 -11.95 7.95 10.30
N ARG A 423 -11.37 8.13 11.50
CA ARG A 423 -10.74 9.40 11.87
C ARG A 423 -9.53 9.71 11.00
N VAL A 424 -8.67 8.71 10.67
CA VAL A 424 -7.59 8.89 9.70
C VAL A 424 -8.13 9.41 8.38
N LEU A 425 -9.17 8.78 7.81
CA LEU A 425 -9.77 9.19 6.53
C LEU A 425 -10.54 10.51 6.60
N THR A 426 -11.00 10.91 7.80
CA THR A 426 -11.56 12.25 8.01
C THR A 426 -10.44 13.32 7.92
N ILE A 427 -9.26 13.04 8.50
CA ILE A 427 -8.11 13.93 8.45
C ILE A 427 -7.47 13.90 7.06
N ASP A 428 -7.28 12.71 6.52
CA ASP A 428 -6.65 12.46 5.23
C ASP A 428 -7.49 11.54 4.35
N PRO A 429 -8.38 12.10 3.51
CA PRO A 429 -9.25 11.32 2.64
C PRO A 429 -8.51 10.50 1.56
N GLN A 430 -7.24 10.80 1.30
CA GLN A 430 -6.42 10.14 0.29
C GLN A 430 -5.55 9.01 0.86
N ASP A 431 -5.75 8.63 2.13
CA ASP A 431 -5.01 7.55 2.77
C ASP A 431 -5.50 6.17 2.30
N GLY A 432 -4.83 5.61 1.28
CA GLY A 432 -5.15 4.29 0.74
C GLY A 432 -4.95 3.15 1.74
N HIS A 433 -3.94 3.26 2.64
CA HIS A 433 -3.70 2.24 3.67
C HIS A 433 -4.83 2.20 4.70
N ALA A 434 -5.28 3.36 5.19
CA ALA A 434 -6.40 3.42 6.11
C ALA A 434 -7.70 2.90 5.48
N ALA A 435 -7.91 3.15 4.19
CA ALA A 435 -9.04 2.58 3.46
C ALA A 435 -8.95 1.05 3.38
N ALA A 436 -7.75 0.49 3.14
CA ALA A 436 -7.54 -0.95 3.13
C ALA A 436 -7.77 -1.58 4.52
N ASP A 437 -7.28 -0.94 5.59
CA ASP A 437 -7.49 -1.36 6.98
C ASP A 437 -8.97 -1.33 7.39
N LEU A 438 -9.73 -0.35 6.92
CA LEU A 438 -11.19 -0.34 7.12
C LEU A 438 -11.86 -1.52 6.41
N GLY A 439 -11.48 -1.79 5.16
CA GLY A 439 -11.95 -2.97 4.44
C GLY A 439 -11.68 -4.25 5.21
N PHE A 440 -10.49 -4.38 5.75
CA PHE A 440 -10.10 -5.50 6.60
C PHE A 440 -10.95 -5.59 7.88
N ASN A 441 -11.10 -4.50 8.64
CA ASN A 441 -11.93 -4.49 9.85
C ASN A 441 -13.38 -4.89 9.57
N PHE A 442 -13.98 -4.35 8.52
CA PHE A 442 -15.34 -4.69 8.12
C PHE A 442 -15.49 -6.15 7.70
N ALA A 443 -14.47 -6.74 7.06
CA ALA A 443 -14.50 -8.17 6.73
C ALA A 443 -14.54 -9.05 7.98
N TYR A 444 -13.72 -8.75 8.98
CA TYR A 444 -13.73 -9.49 10.26
C TYR A 444 -15.02 -9.31 11.05
N LEU A 445 -15.67 -8.16 10.92
CA LEU A 445 -17.01 -7.93 11.45
C LEU A 445 -18.12 -8.60 10.61
N GLY A 446 -17.76 -9.27 9.52
CA GLY A 446 -18.70 -9.93 8.62
C GLY A 446 -19.45 -8.98 7.68
N GLN A 447 -19.08 -7.72 7.61
CA GLN A 447 -19.69 -6.70 6.76
C GLN A 447 -18.98 -6.67 5.39
N LEU A 448 -19.13 -7.76 4.62
CA LEU A 448 -18.34 -8.01 3.41
C LEU A 448 -18.57 -6.97 2.29
N ASP A 449 -19.75 -6.38 2.19
CA ASP A 449 -20.03 -5.36 1.18
C ASP A 449 -19.34 -4.03 1.52
N GLU A 450 -19.30 -3.65 2.81
CA GLU A 450 -18.49 -2.53 3.27
C GLU A 450 -17.01 -2.79 3.04
N ALA A 451 -16.54 -3.99 3.36
CA ALA A 451 -15.16 -4.38 3.12
C ALA A 451 -14.77 -4.21 1.65
N ARG A 452 -15.60 -4.67 0.70
CA ARG A 452 -15.34 -4.50 -0.74
C ARG A 452 -15.33 -3.04 -1.16
N ARG A 453 -16.26 -2.22 -0.64
CA ARG A 453 -16.31 -0.77 -0.96
C ARG A 453 -15.03 -0.07 -0.53
N TRP A 454 -14.55 -0.33 0.68
CA TRP A 454 -13.34 0.27 1.19
C TRP A 454 -12.09 -0.22 0.48
N LEU A 455 -12.01 -1.51 0.11
CA LEU A 455 -10.92 -2.04 -0.71
C LEU A 455 -10.92 -1.42 -2.12
N SER A 456 -12.09 -1.26 -2.76
CA SER A 456 -12.18 -0.58 -4.05
C SER A 456 -11.67 0.85 -3.97
N ARG A 457 -11.94 1.56 -2.87
CA ARG A 457 -11.38 2.88 -2.60
C ARG A 457 -9.86 2.82 -2.40
N ALA A 458 -9.36 1.85 -1.63
CA ALA A 458 -7.92 1.66 -1.42
C ALA A 458 -7.18 1.45 -2.75
N TRP A 459 -7.72 0.62 -3.65
CA TRP A 459 -7.18 0.42 -4.99
C TRP A 459 -7.18 1.68 -5.85
N ALA A 460 -8.24 2.48 -5.78
CA ALA A 460 -8.29 3.75 -6.50
C ALA A 460 -7.24 4.76 -6.01
N LEU A 461 -6.88 4.69 -4.72
CA LEU A 461 -5.90 5.58 -4.09
C LEU A 461 -4.45 5.10 -4.23
N ALA A 462 -4.23 3.78 -4.28
CA ALA A 462 -2.91 3.15 -4.34
C ALA A 462 -2.97 1.84 -5.15
N PRO A 463 -2.98 1.91 -6.50
CA PRO A 463 -3.24 0.75 -7.38
C PRO A 463 -2.09 -0.26 -7.44
N ASP A 464 -0.92 0.07 -6.95
CA ASP A 464 0.29 -0.74 -6.90
C ASP A 464 0.72 -1.13 -5.47
N SER A 465 -0.16 -0.89 -4.50
CA SER A 465 0.12 -1.15 -3.09
C SER A 465 0.07 -2.65 -2.75
N GLY A 466 1.22 -3.25 -2.48
CA GLY A 466 1.31 -4.62 -1.94
C GLY A 466 0.54 -4.80 -0.62
N TYR A 467 0.43 -3.74 0.18
CA TYR A 467 -0.39 -3.74 1.40
C TYR A 467 -1.88 -3.91 1.10
N THR A 468 -2.41 -3.17 0.12
CA THR A 468 -3.80 -3.32 -0.33
C THR A 468 -4.07 -4.74 -0.85
N VAL A 469 -3.12 -5.31 -1.61
CA VAL A 469 -3.18 -6.70 -2.08
C VAL A 469 -3.31 -7.68 -0.92
N ALA A 470 -2.46 -7.51 0.11
CA ALA A 470 -2.46 -8.40 1.29
C ALA A 470 -3.82 -8.41 1.98
N LEU A 471 -4.38 -7.22 2.23
CA LEU A 471 -5.68 -7.11 2.90
C LEU A 471 -6.85 -7.58 2.00
N GLU A 472 -6.77 -7.36 0.68
CA GLU A 472 -7.74 -7.93 -0.27
C GLU A 472 -7.73 -9.46 -0.23
N GLY A 473 -6.56 -10.07 -0.19
CA GLY A 473 -6.42 -11.53 -0.07
C GLY A 473 -7.16 -12.09 1.15
N VAL A 474 -7.01 -11.44 2.30
CA VAL A 474 -7.74 -11.82 3.53
C VAL A 474 -9.25 -11.66 3.36
N VAL A 475 -9.71 -10.52 2.82
CA VAL A 475 -11.15 -10.26 2.62
C VAL A 475 -11.77 -11.29 1.65
N LEU A 476 -11.07 -11.62 0.59
CA LEU A 476 -11.49 -12.64 -0.35
C LEU A 476 -11.54 -14.04 0.29
N PHE A 477 -10.53 -14.39 1.08
CA PHE A 477 -10.52 -15.64 1.84
C PHE A 477 -11.73 -15.72 2.78
N LEU A 478 -11.99 -14.66 3.54
CA LEU A 478 -13.13 -14.57 4.47
C LEU A 478 -14.49 -14.55 3.75
N SER A 479 -14.56 -14.18 2.49
CA SER A 479 -15.79 -14.29 1.69
C SER A 479 -16.25 -15.73 1.49
N GLY A 480 -15.33 -16.69 1.63
CA GLY A 480 -15.57 -18.12 1.48
C GLY A 480 -15.74 -18.61 0.05
N ASP A 481 -15.56 -17.74 -0.94
CA ASP A 481 -15.58 -18.10 -2.37
C ASP A 481 -14.17 -18.38 -2.87
N VAL A 482 -13.77 -19.66 -2.77
CA VAL A 482 -12.42 -20.13 -3.15
C VAL A 482 -12.14 -19.90 -4.65
N ASP A 483 -13.14 -20.04 -5.52
CA ASP A 483 -12.96 -19.87 -6.96
C ASP A 483 -12.82 -18.39 -7.35
N ALA A 484 -13.57 -17.49 -6.72
CA ALA A 484 -13.39 -16.06 -6.91
C ALA A 484 -12.02 -15.61 -6.39
N THR A 485 -11.62 -16.10 -5.22
CA THR A 485 -10.29 -15.81 -4.65
C THR A 485 -9.17 -16.29 -5.57
N TRP A 486 -9.30 -17.50 -6.15
CA TRP A 486 -8.34 -18.04 -7.12
C TRP A 486 -8.24 -17.17 -8.39
N ARG A 487 -9.38 -16.80 -8.99
CA ARG A 487 -9.38 -15.91 -10.18
C ARG A 487 -8.69 -14.58 -9.87
N ARG A 488 -8.98 -13.99 -8.72
CA ARG A 488 -8.35 -12.72 -8.33
C ARG A 488 -6.86 -12.85 -8.10
N TYR A 489 -6.42 -13.96 -7.50
CA TYR A 489 -4.99 -14.29 -7.36
C TYR A 489 -4.29 -14.30 -8.73
N GLU A 490 -4.86 -14.98 -9.74
CA GLU A 490 -4.28 -15.03 -11.09
C GLU A 490 -4.24 -13.62 -11.74
N GLU A 491 -5.32 -12.85 -11.62
CA GLU A 491 -5.38 -11.46 -12.13
C GLU A 491 -4.29 -10.58 -11.51
N LEU A 492 -4.15 -10.60 -10.18
CA LEU A 492 -3.18 -9.78 -9.46
C LEU A 492 -1.74 -10.20 -9.78
N ARG A 493 -1.51 -11.49 -9.96
CA ARG A 493 -0.19 -12.01 -10.29
C ARG A 493 0.29 -11.56 -11.67
N ASP A 494 -0.62 -11.36 -12.60
CA ASP A 494 -0.34 -10.89 -13.96
C ASP A 494 -0.39 -9.35 -14.09
N GLN A 495 -0.75 -8.64 -13.02
CA GLN A 495 -0.86 -7.18 -13.01
C GLN A 495 0.52 -6.52 -13.03
N ALA A 496 0.72 -5.61 -14.00
CA ALA A 496 1.95 -4.82 -14.08
C ALA A 496 2.14 -3.94 -12.85
N GLY A 497 3.36 -3.88 -12.34
CA GLY A 497 3.71 -3.10 -11.15
C GLY A 497 3.64 -3.87 -9.83
N LEU A 498 3.05 -5.07 -9.80
CA LEU A 498 3.05 -5.96 -8.65
C LEU A 498 4.11 -7.05 -8.79
N ASP A 499 4.75 -7.43 -7.68
CA ASP A 499 5.72 -8.53 -7.65
C ASP A 499 5.00 -9.88 -7.55
N PRO A 500 5.10 -10.76 -8.56
CA PRO A 500 4.44 -12.06 -8.56
C PRO A 500 4.79 -12.95 -7.37
N VAL A 501 6.02 -12.85 -6.84
CA VAL A 501 6.48 -13.65 -5.69
C VAL A 501 5.79 -13.20 -4.41
N SER A 502 5.60 -11.90 -4.25
CA SER A 502 4.83 -11.34 -3.15
C SER A 502 3.37 -11.78 -3.22
N ILE A 503 2.74 -11.76 -4.41
CA ILE A 503 1.37 -12.23 -4.61
C ILE A 503 1.23 -13.72 -4.26
N ASP A 504 2.15 -14.58 -4.73
CA ASP A 504 2.17 -16.00 -4.41
C ASP A 504 2.21 -16.22 -2.88
N THR A 505 2.97 -15.39 -2.17
CA THR A 505 3.10 -15.46 -0.71
C THR A 505 1.82 -15.02 0.01
N LEU A 506 1.24 -13.88 -0.38
CA LEU A 506 0.05 -13.30 0.24
C LEU A 506 -1.21 -14.18 0.07
N PHE A 507 -1.28 -14.96 -1.01
CA PHE A 507 -2.38 -15.88 -1.27
C PHE A 507 -2.08 -17.35 -0.89
N SER A 508 -0.95 -17.60 -0.21
CA SER A 508 -0.51 -18.96 0.10
C SER A 508 -1.52 -19.79 0.92
N ASP A 509 -2.32 -19.14 1.77
CA ASP A 509 -3.37 -19.79 2.58
C ASP A 509 -4.44 -20.52 1.73
N LEU A 510 -4.60 -20.14 0.45
CA LEU A 510 -5.44 -20.89 -0.49
C LEU A 510 -5.05 -22.38 -0.57
N ALA A 511 -3.77 -22.72 -0.39
CA ALA A 511 -3.33 -24.11 -0.40
C ALA A 511 -4.08 -24.99 0.62
N THR A 512 -4.59 -24.41 1.70
CA THR A 512 -5.35 -25.14 2.73
C THR A 512 -6.78 -25.46 2.29
N THR A 513 -7.32 -24.70 1.36
CA THR A 513 -8.75 -24.76 0.91
C THR A 513 -8.93 -25.37 -0.46
N LEU A 514 -7.97 -25.22 -1.37
CA LEU A 514 -8.02 -25.75 -2.74
C LEU A 514 -8.21 -27.29 -2.73
N ARG A 515 -8.97 -27.82 -3.66
CA ARG A 515 -9.17 -29.26 -3.87
C ARG A 515 -8.70 -29.72 -5.25
N ASP A 516 -8.56 -28.81 -6.19
CA ASP A 516 -8.07 -29.08 -7.54
C ASP A 516 -6.55 -29.37 -7.49
N PRO A 517 -6.11 -30.56 -7.92
CA PRO A 517 -4.68 -30.90 -7.94
C PRO A 517 -3.85 -29.98 -8.83
N ALA A 518 -4.40 -29.47 -9.94
CA ALA A 518 -3.67 -28.55 -10.82
C ALA A 518 -3.36 -27.21 -10.12
N ARG A 519 -4.33 -26.67 -9.38
CA ARG A 519 -4.12 -25.45 -8.58
C ARG A 519 -3.18 -25.67 -7.40
N LEU A 520 -3.24 -26.85 -6.76
CA LEU A 520 -2.28 -27.22 -5.70
C LEU A 520 -0.85 -27.34 -6.24
N GLU A 521 -0.67 -27.89 -7.45
CA GLU A 521 0.65 -27.98 -8.10
C GLU A 521 1.25 -26.60 -8.36
N VAL A 522 0.41 -25.60 -8.68
CA VAL A 522 0.85 -24.19 -8.78
C VAL A 522 1.54 -23.73 -7.49
N PHE A 523 0.91 -23.93 -6.33
CA PHE A 523 1.52 -23.54 -5.06
C PHE A 523 2.72 -24.42 -4.69
N ALA A 524 2.68 -25.72 -4.96
CA ALA A 524 3.80 -26.62 -4.71
C ALA A 524 5.07 -26.20 -5.47
N THR A 525 4.91 -25.59 -6.67
CA THR A 525 6.00 -25.15 -7.54
C THR A 525 6.40 -23.70 -7.35
N ARG A 526 5.44 -22.79 -7.14
CA ARG A 526 5.69 -21.33 -7.06
C ARG A 526 6.11 -20.85 -5.68
N LEU A 527 5.65 -21.51 -4.60
CA LEU A 527 6.07 -21.18 -3.24
C LEU A 527 7.51 -21.65 -2.92
N VAL A 528 8.40 -21.61 -3.91
CA VAL A 528 9.83 -21.90 -3.82
C VAL A 528 10.59 -20.58 -3.81
N GLY A 529 11.69 -20.48 -3.11
CA GLY A 529 12.57 -19.31 -3.13
C GLY A 529 13.30 -19.15 -1.82
N GLU A 530 14.21 -18.18 -1.79
CA GLU A 530 15.15 -17.92 -0.70
C GLU A 530 14.53 -17.96 0.68
N GLU A 531 15.35 -18.24 1.69
CA GLU A 531 14.96 -18.50 3.08
C GLU A 531 13.83 -17.57 3.56
N PRO A 532 12.79 -18.11 4.20
CA PRO A 532 11.66 -17.32 4.66
C PRO A 532 12.13 -16.30 5.70
N SER A 533 12.26 -15.05 5.29
CA SER A 533 12.45 -13.94 6.20
C SER A 533 11.09 -13.44 6.68
N GLY A 534 10.89 -13.44 8.01
CA GLY A 534 9.68 -12.91 8.63
C GLY A 534 8.45 -13.83 8.56
N GLU A 535 7.34 -13.30 9.04
CA GLU A 535 6.08 -13.99 9.25
C GLU A 535 5.49 -14.59 7.96
N PHE A 536 5.48 -13.83 6.88
CA PHE A 536 4.95 -14.26 5.58
C PHE A 536 5.76 -15.40 4.94
N GLY A 537 7.08 -15.45 5.16
CA GLY A 537 7.91 -16.53 4.68
C GLY A 537 7.60 -17.87 5.36
N LEU A 538 7.31 -17.83 6.66
CA LEU A 538 6.90 -19.02 7.43
C LEU A 538 5.55 -19.55 6.95
N GLN A 539 4.58 -18.66 6.71
CA GLN A 539 3.26 -19.02 6.17
C GLN A 539 3.38 -19.67 4.78
N LYS A 540 4.19 -19.09 3.89
CA LYS A 540 4.49 -19.59 2.55
C LYS A 540 5.03 -21.02 2.59
N SER A 541 6.03 -21.28 3.46
CA SER A 541 6.65 -22.59 3.57
C SER A 541 5.70 -23.65 4.12
N PHE A 542 4.88 -23.30 5.10
CA PHE A 542 3.84 -24.19 5.63
C PHE A 542 2.76 -24.50 4.57
N ALA A 543 2.29 -23.50 3.85
CA ALA A 543 1.30 -23.67 2.78
C ALA A 543 1.82 -24.60 1.67
N ARG A 544 3.10 -24.46 1.29
CA ARG A 544 3.76 -25.37 0.35
C ARG A 544 3.80 -26.82 0.87
N ALA A 545 4.15 -27.01 2.14
CA ALA A 545 4.14 -28.35 2.74
C ALA A 545 2.73 -28.96 2.69
N VAL A 546 1.69 -28.18 2.96
CA VAL A 546 0.29 -28.62 2.85
C VAL A 546 -0.06 -28.98 1.40
N ALA A 547 0.32 -28.17 0.41
CA ALA A 547 0.07 -28.47 -1.01
C ALA A 547 0.74 -29.78 -1.44
N LEU A 548 2.02 -29.97 -1.10
CA LEU A 548 2.77 -31.20 -1.39
C LEU A 548 2.14 -32.44 -0.73
N ASP A 549 1.72 -32.33 0.52
CA ASP A 549 1.07 -33.42 1.26
C ASP A 549 -0.22 -33.85 0.56
N ARG A 550 -1.02 -32.89 0.10
CA ARG A 550 -2.31 -33.15 -0.57
C ARG A 550 -2.15 -33.69 -1.99
N LEU A 551 -1.05 -33.38 -2.65
CA LEU A 551 -0.65 -33.98 -3.93
C LEU A 551 -0.07 -35.41 -3.78
N GLY A 552 0.03 -35.93 -2.56
CA GLY A 552 0.62 -37.26 -2.29
C GLY A 552 2.15 -37.26 -2.25
N ARG A 553 2.82 -36.11 -2.40
CA ARG A 553 4.28 -35.93 -2.34
C ARG A 553 4.75 -35.92 -0.88
N LYS A 554 4.39 -36.98 -0.12
CA LYS A 554 4.56 -37.07 1.35
C LYS A 554 5.98 -36.89 1.84
N ALA A 555 6.99 -37.44 1.10
CA ALA A 555 8.39 -37.32 1.49
C ALA A 555 8.89 -35.89 1.42
N GLU A 556 8.58 -35.17 0.36
CA GLU A 556 8.95 -33.76 0.16
C GLU A 556 8.24 -32.84 1.18
N ALA A 557 6.95 -33.08 1.39
CA ALA A 557 6.16 -32.35 2.39
C ALA A 557 6.73 -32.51 3.80
N ARG A 558 7.15 -33.77 4.16
CA ARG A 558 7.74 -34.06 5.46
C ARG A 558 9.10 -33.39 5.64
N THR A 559 9.96 -33.43 4.62
CA THR A 559 11.27 -32.75 4.65
C THR A 559 11.10 -31.26 4.90
N LEU A 560 10.25 -30.61 4.12
CA LEU A 560 9.98 -29.17 4.27
C LEU A 560 9.41 -28.83 5.65
N ALA A 561 8.49 -29.64 6.18
CA ALA A 561 7.92 -29.43 7.52
C ALA A 561 8.97 -29.60 8.64
N LEU A 562 9.92 -30.52 8.50
CA LEU A 562 11.03 -30.71 9.45
C LEU A 562 11.98 -29.49 9.41
N ASP A 563 12.33 -29.02 8.20
CA ASP A 563 13.20 -27.87 8.03
C ASP A 563 12.54 -26.61 8.63
N LEU A 564 11.26 -26.38 8.35
CA LEU A 564 10.51 -25.26 8.92
C LEU A 564 10.44 -25.36 10.45
N LYS A 565 10.21 -26.55 11.00
CA LYS A 565 10.20 -26.75 12.46
C LYS A 565 11.56 -26.45 13.09
N ALA A 566 12.66 -26.82 12.43
CA ALA A 566 14.03 -26.53 12.89
C ALA A 566 14.29 -25.00 12.88
N GLN A 567 13.81 -24.29 11.87
CA GLN A 567 13.90 -22.83 11.80
C GLN A 567 13.10 -22.14 12.92
N LEU A 568 11.96 -22.67 13.32
CA LEU A 568 11.13 -22.10 14.41
C LEU A 568 11.68 -22.40 15.82
N ALA A 569 12.51 -23.42 15.98
CA ALA A 569 12.98 -23.88 17.29
C ALA A 569 13.65 -22.77 18.16
N PRO A 570 14.50 -21.87 17.62
CA PRO A 570 15.08 -20.80 18.41
C PRO A 570 14.06 -19.84 19.00
N TYR A 571 12.94 -19.62 18.30
CA TYR A 571 11.91 -18.66 18.70
C TYR A 571 10.90 -19.26 19.68
N THR A 572 10.77 -20.58 19.75
CA THR A 572 9.88 -21.27 20.69
C THR A 572 10.49 -21.37 22.10
N SER A 573 11.80 -21.27 22.23
CA SER A 573 12.54 -21.37 23.50
C SER A 573 12.87 -20.01 24.12
N SER A 574 12.66 -18.90 23.39
CA SER A 574 12.90 -17.55 23.89
C SER A 574 11.86 -17.20 24.96
N ALA A 575 12.30 -16.50 26.01
CA ALA A 575 11.42 -15.89 27.00
C ALA A 575 10.56 -14.75 26.42
N ASP A 576 10.62 -14.58 25.11
CA ASP A 576 9.74 -13.67 24.38
C ASP A 576 8.30 -14.21 24.51
N PRO A 577 7.43 -13.55 25.29
CA PRO A 577 6.07 -14.02 25.50
C PRO A 577 5.28 -14.09 24.21
N ASP A 578 5.92 -13.65 23.12
CA ASP A 578 5.28 -13.50 21.85
C ASP A 578 6.09 -13.98 20.64
N GLY A 579 6.78 -15.03 20.77
CA GLY A 579 6.94 -15.79 19.54
C GLY A 579 5.60 -15.90 18.84
N GLY A 580 4.78 -14.85 18.97
CA GLY A 580 3.44 -14.60 18.49
C GLY A 580 2.54 -15.81 18.59
N GLY A 581 1.29 -15.61 18.68
CA GLY A 581 0.34 -16.68 18.47
C GLY A 581 0.68 -17.50 17.23
N LEU A 582 1.24 -16.89 16.18
CA LEU A 582 1.64 -17.53 14.92
C LEU A 582 2.74 -18.59 15.12
N ILE A 583 3.89 -18.28 15.73
CA ILE A 583 5.01 -19.25 15.86
C ILE A 583 4.58 -20.44 16.71
N ARG A 584 3.89 -20.18 17.81
CA ARG A 584 3.40 -21.24 18.71
C ARG A 584 2.35 -22.12 18.02
N THR A 585 1.36 -21.52 17.35
CA THR A 585 0.30 -22.25 16.64
C THR A 585 0.85 -23.00 15.44
N MET A 586 1.80 -22.42 14.69
CA MET A 586 2.45 -23.05 13.56
C MET A 586 3.32 -24.23 14.01
N THR A 587 4.06 -24.11 15.13
CA THR A 587 4.83 -25.23 15.71
C THR A 587 3.91 -26.39 16.08
N ILE A 588 2.77 -26.10 16.70
CA ILE A 588 1.73 -27.10 17.03
C ILE A 588 1.19 -27.74 15.73
N ALA A 589 0.92 -26.92 14.71
CA ALA A 589 0.43 -27.44 13.42
C ALA A 589 1.46 -28.32 12.71
N LEU A 590 2.76 -27.97 12.78
CA LEU A 590 3.85 -28.79 12.25
C LEU A 590 3.99 -30.13 13.01
N ASP A 591 3.84 -30.13 14.33
CA ASP A 591 3.82 -31.38 15.12
C ASP A 591 2.67 -32.30 14.70
N ALA A 592 1.46 -31.74 14.56
CA ALA A 592 0.31 -32.48 14.05
C ALA A 592 0.53 -32.97 12.61
N PHE A 593 1.11 -32.15 11.76
CA PHE A 593 1.45 -32.47 10.36
C PHE A 593 2.45 -33.62 10.26
N LEU A 594 3.46 -33.66 11.12
CA LEU A 594 4.49 -34.67 11.17
C LEU A 594 4.03 -35.98 11.86
N GLY A 595 2.81 -35.99 12.41
CA GLY A 595 2.25 -37.14 13.12
C GLY A 595 2.63 -37.21 14.62
N ASN A 596 3.21 -36.14 15.18
CA ASN A 596 3.63 -36.05 16.57
C ASN A 596 2.42 -35.59 17.44
N ALA A 597 1.34 -36.38 17.48
CA ALA A 597 0.09 -35.98 18.12
C ALA A 597 0.26 -35.66 19.63
N ALA A 598 1.15 -36.31 20.34
CA ALA A 598 1.41 -36.03 21.77
C ALA A 598 2.01 -34.62 21.95
N ALA A 599 3.03 -34.26 21.15
CA ALA A 599 3.63 -32.93 21.19
C ALA A 599 2.65 -31.82 20.78
N ALA A 600 1.82 -32.08 19.75
CA ALA A 600 0.77 -31.14 19.34
C ALA A 600 -0.24 -30.88 20.47
N ARG A 601 -0.70 -31.93 21.19
CA ARG A 601 -1.60 -31.80 22.35
C ARG A 601 -0.96 -31.02 23.49
N GLU A 602 0.29 -31.33 23.81
CA GLU A 602 1.03 -30.64 24.88
C GLU A 602 1.21 -29.15 24.55
N GLY A 603 1.63 -28.83 23.33
CA GLY A 603 1.78 -27.46 22.83
C GLY A 603 0.44 -26.68 22.87
N ALA A 604 -0.65 -27.30 22.39
CA ALA A 604 -1.98 -26.71 22.42
C ALA A 604 -2.48 -26.48 23.86
N ALA A 605 -2.22 -27.41 24.77
CA ALA A 605 -2.55 -27.25 26.19
C ALA A 605 -1.72 -26.12 26.84
N ALA A 606 -0.45 -26.00 26.50
CA ALA A 606 0.42 -24.92 26.97
C ALA A 606 -0.06 -23.55 26.44
N LEU A 607 -0.46 -23.48 25.17
CA LEU A 607 -1.02 -22.25 24.56
C LEU A 607 -2.32 -21.82 25.25
N ARG A 608 -3.21 -22.74 25.56
CA ARG A 608 -4.45 -22.45 26.32
C ARG A 608 -4.20 -21.98 27.75
N ARG A 609 -3.18 -22.54 28.46
CA ARG A 609 -2.82 -22.08 29.81
C ARG A 609 -2.20 -20.69 29.82
N ASN A 610 -1.48 -20.34 28.77
CA ASN A 610 -0.81 -19.04 28.60
C ASN A 610 -1.07 -18.53 27.17
N PRO A 611 -2.28 -17.99 26.91
CA PRO A 611 -2.61 -17.45 25.60
C PRO A 611 -1.77 -16.20 25.28
N PRO A 612 -1.59 -15.88 23.99
CA PRO A 612 -0.97 -14.63 23.61
C PRO A 612 -1.73 -13.43 24.18
N PRO A 613 -1.05 -12.32 24.49
CA PRO A 613 -1.70 -11.09 24.94
C PRO A 613 -2.58 -10.45 23.86
N ASP A 614 -2.34 -10.78 22.63
CA ASP A 614 -3.12 -10.38 21.46
C ASP A 614 -4.48 -11.10 21.46
N ARG A 615 -5.56 -10.40 21.75
CA ARG A 615 -6.92 -10.98 21.72
C ARG A 615 -7.40 -11.32 20.30
N TYR A 616 -6.73 -10.78 19.30
CA TYR A 616 -7.01 -11.03 17.89
C TYR A 616 -6.37 -12.33 17.38
N TRP A 617 -5.45 -12.97 18.14
CA TRP A 617 -4.67 -14.14 17.70
C TRP A 617 -5.52 -15.32 17.23
N VAL A 618 -6.71 -15.51 17.82
CA VAL A 618 -7.64 -16.61 17.46
C VAL A 618 -8.03 -16.54 15.99
N VAL A 619 -8.12 -15.34 15.44
CA VAL A 619 -8.53 -15.08 14.06
C VAL A 619 -7.35 -15.04 13.11
N ASP A 620 -6.22 -14.50 13.57
CA ASP A 620 -5.03 -14.30 12.78
C ASP A 620 -4.24 -15.60 12.58
N SER A 621 -3.95 -16.31 13.68
CA SER A 621 -3.14 -17.54 13.66
C SER A 621 -3.89 -18.80 14.14
N GLY A 622 -5.12 -18.65 14.63
CA GLY A 622 -5.93 -19.76 15.13
C GLY A 622 -6.25 -20.83 14.09
N GLN A 623 -6.23 -20.51 12.80
CA GLN A 623 -6.41 -21.46 11.71
C GLN A 623 -5.38 -22.62 11.73
N TYR A 624 -4.13 -22.33 12.13
CA TYR A 624 -3.09 -23.35 12.27
C TYR A 624 -3.40 -24.31 13.39
N LEU A 625 -3.86 -23.79 14.53
CA LEU A 625 -4.27 -24.59 15.68
C LEU A 625 -5.53 -25.42 15.38
N MET A 626 -6.52 -24.84 14.69
CA MET A 626 -7.73 -25.56 14.25
C MET A 626 -7.34 -26.72 13.31
N SER A 627 -6.44 -26.49 12.35
CA SER A 627 -5.92 -27.51 11.44
C SER A 627 -5.17 -28.61 12.21
N ALA A 628 -4.39 -28.26 13.25
CA ALA A 628 -3.71 -29.21 14.12
C ALA A 628 -4.68 -30.13 14.84
N TYR A 629 -5.70 -29.57 15.48
CA TYR A 629 -6.74 -30.35 16.16
C TYR A 629 -7.46 -31.32 15.22
N ALA A 630 -7.83 -30.86 14.03
CA ALA A 630 -8.42 -31.74 13.02
C ALA A 630 -7.51 -32.89 12.63
N ARG A 631 -6.19 -32.64 12.43
CA ARG A 631 -5.21 -33.67 12.05
C ARG A 631 -4.96 -34.70 13.16
N ILE A 632 -5.04 -34.33 14.44
CA ILE A 632 -4.85 -35.27 15.56
C ILE A 632 -6.15 -35.93 16.03
N GLY A 633 -7.26 -35.73 15.34
CA GLY A 633 -8.55 -36.36 15.63
C GLY A 633 -9.34 -35.71 16.75
N GLU A 634 -9.13 -34.42 17.05
CA GLU A 634 -9.80 -33.62 18.06
C GLU A 634 -10.63 -32.47 17.47
N PRO A 635 -11.63 -32.73 16.61
CA PRO A 635 -12.38 -31.68 15.91
C PRO A 635 -13.16 -30.76 16.86
N ASP A 636 -13.61 -31.27 18.02
CA ASP A 636 -14.35 -30.44 18.97
C ASP A 636 -13.50 -29.31 19.53
N ALA A 637 -12.21 -29.51 19.76
CA ALA A 637 -11.31 -28.45 20.19
C ALA A 637 -11.10 -27.37 19.11
N ALA A 638 -11.15 -27.76 17.82
CA ALA A 638 -11.16 -26.81 16.71
C ALA A 638 -12.47 -26.00 16.67
N PHE A 639 -13.60 -26.68 16.90
CA PHE A 639 -14.92 -26.03 16.93
C PHE A 639 -15.07 -25.05 18.09
N ASP A 640 -14.45 -25.32 19.26
CA ASP A 640 -14.41 -24.34 20.38
C ASP A 640 -13.76 -23.02 19.95
N LEU A 641 -12.64 -23.08 19.21
CA LEU A 641 -11.96 -21.88 18.69
C LEU A 641 -12.79 -21.14 17.65
N VAL A 642 -13.48 -21.89 16.79
CA VAL A 642 -14.39 -21.28 15.79
C VAL A 642 -15.54 -20.58 16.49
N GLU A 643 -16.19 -21.21 17.47
CA GLU A 643 -17.27 -20.61 18.24
C GLU A 643 -16.81 -19.34 18.94
N GLN A 644 -15.63 -19.36 19.56
CA GLN A 644 -15.02 -18.17 20.16
C GLN A 644 -14.86 -17.03 19.14
N GLY A 645 -14.32 -17.32 17.95
CA GLY A 645 -14.16 -16.32 16.89
C GLY A 645 -15.50 -15.80 16.37
N MET A 646 -16.49 -16.70 16.19
CA MET A 646 -17.84 -16.33 15.75
C MET A 646 -18.57 -15.46 16.78
N ASP A 647 -18.36 -15.69 18.06
CA ASP A 647 -19.00 -14.94 19.14
C ASP A 647 -18.32 -13.60 19.39
N GLN A 648 -17.00 -13.56 19.27
CA GLN A 648 -16.21 -12.34 19.50
C GLN A 648 -16.30 -11.35 18.35
N PHE A 649 -16.34 -11.84 17.10
CA PHE A 649 -16.27 -11.01 15.89
C PHE A 649 -17.50 -11.22 14.98
N SER A 650 -17.54 -12.33 14.23
CA SER A 650 -18.69 -12.65 13.36
C SER A 650 -18.65 -14.10 12.88
N PRO A 651 -19.78 -14.63 12.37
CA PRO A 651 -19.83 -15.97 11.80
C PRO A 651 -18.88 -16.23 10.63
N VAL A 652 -18.29 -15.21 10.01
CA VAL A 652 -17.30 -15.34 8.92
C VAL A 652 -16.10 -16.22 9.32
N HIS A 653 -15.78 -16.29 10.62
CA HIS A 653 -14.66 -17.09 11.14
C HIS A 653 -14.82 -18.61 10.96
N PHE A 654 -16.02 -19.08 10.62
CA PHE A 654 -16.23 -20.47 10.24
C PHE A 654 -15.63 -20.83 8.85
N VAL A 655 -15.30 -19.86 8.01
CA VAL A 655 -14.84 -20.08 6.64
C VAL A 655 -13.59 -20.98 6.59
N SER A 656 -12.64 -20.80 7.49
CA SER A 656 -11.41 -21.61 7.55
C SER A 656 -11.71 -23.09 7.74
N VAL A 657 -12.67 -23.43 8.62
CA VAL A 657 -13.13 -24.80 8.90
C VAL A 657 -14.01 -25.30 7.75
N ARG A 658 -14.91 -24.46 7.27
CA ARG A 658 -15.84 -24.81 6.17
C ARG A 658 -15.11 -25.17 4.90
N ASN A 659 -14.13 -24.39 4.49
CA ASN A 659 -13.40 -24.56 3.25
C ASN A 659 -12.15 -25.43 3.42
N GLY A 660 -11.62 -25.56 4.66
CA GLY A 660 -10.42 -26.32 4.95
C GLY A 660 -10.59 -27.83 4.65
N ALA A 661 -9.73 -28.36 3.78
CA ALA A 661 -9.79 -29.76 3.40
C ALA A 661 -9.49 -30.71 4.57
N THR A 662 -8.75 -30.26 5.58
CA THR A 662 -8.47 -31.00 6.79
C THR A 662 -9.73 -31.38 7.57
N PHE A 663 -10.84 -30.62 7.38
CA PHE A 663 -12.11 -30.85 8.03
C PHE A 663 -13.07 -31.74 7.25
N ASP A 664 -12.74 -32.19 6.06
CA ASP A 664 -13.63 -33.02 5.25
C ASP A 664 -14.14 -34.29 5.99
N PRO A 665 -13.34 -35.00 6.83
CA PRO A 665 -13.81 -36.17 7.59
C PRO A 665 -14.87 -35.82 8.66
N TYR A 666 -14.98 -34.57 9.07
CA TYR A 666 -15.78 -34.12 10.21
C TYR A 666 -17.06 -33.38 9.82
N ARG A 667 -17.36 -33.23 8.51
CA ARG A 667 -18.50 -32.48 8.00
C ARG A 667 -19.84 -33.04 8.43
N GLU A 668 -19.91 -34.35 8.73
CA GLU A 668 -21.13 -35.04 9.15
C GLU A 668 -21.38 -34.93 10.66
N LEU A 669 -20.43 -34.42 11.44
CA LEU A 669 -20.62 -34.25 12.87
C LEU A 669 -21.76 -33.26 13.18
N PRO A 670 -22.61 -33.54 14.18
CA PRO A 670 -23.73 -32.65 14.54
C PRO A 670 -23.29 -31.21 14.84
N ARG A 671 -22.12 -31.07 15.52
CA ARG A 671 -21.58 -29.77 15.88
C ARG A 671 -21.10 -28.98 14.61
N TYR A 672 -20.42 -29.64 13.69
CA TYR A 672 -20.06 -29.00 12.39
C TYR A 672 -21.31 -28.50 11.67
N ARG A 673 -22.36 -29.34 11.58
CA ARG A 673 -23.62 -28.96 10.92
C ARG A 673 -24.29 -27.77 11.61
N ALA A 674 -24.25 -27.71 12.95
CA ALA A 674 -24.77 -26.56 13.71
C ALA A 674 -24.02 -25.26 13.39
N LEU A 675 -22.68 -25.30 13.34
CA LEU A 675 -21.86 -24.17 12.97
C LEU A 675 -22.08 -23.72 11.54
N ASN A 676 -22.17 -24.69 10.61
CA ASN A 676 -22.47 -24.40 9.21
C ASN A 676 -23.86 -23.77 9.05
N ASN A 677 -24.89 -24.24 9.75
CA ASN A 677 -26.22 -23.65 9.73
C ASN A 677 -26.21 -22.21 10.27
N ARG A 678 -25.46 -21.95 11.34
CA ARG A 678 -25.26 -20.59 11.88
C ARG A 678 -24.61 -19.68 10.85
N PHE A 679 -23.59 -20.15 10.16
CA PHE A 679 -22.92 -19.44 9.08
C PHE A 679 -23.85 -19.15 7.89
N GLU A 680 -24.60 -20.16 7.42
CA GLU A 680 -25.53 -20.00 6.30
C GLU A 680 -26.69 -19.05 6.64
N ALA A 681 -27.21 -19.11 7.87
CA ALA A 681 -28.22 -18.17 8.33
C ALA A 681 -27.70 -16.73 8.36
N TRP A 682 -26.47 -16.54 8.87
CA TRP A 682 -25.80 -15.23 8.83
C TRP A 682 -25.59 -14.75 7.39
N LYS A 683 -25.09 -15.61 6.50
CA LYS A 683 -24.86 -15.28 5.08
C LYS A 683 -26.15 -14.88 4.37
N ALA A 684 -27.24 -15.57 4.64
CA ALA A 684 -28.55 -15.26 4.08
C ALA A 684 -29.15 -13.94 4.59
N ALA A 685 -28.74 -13.51 5.79
CA ALA A 685 -29.17 -12.23 6.39
C ALA A 685 -28.33 -11.03 5.88
N GLN A 686 -27.21 -11.26 5.17
CA GLN A 686 -26.45 -10.18 4.57
C GLN A 686 -27.26 -9.54 3.44
N PRO A 687 -27.25 -8.21 3.30
CA PRO A 687 -27.89 -7.56 2.16
C PRO A 687 -27.33 -8.13 0.86
N SER A 688 -28.22 -8.56 -0.03
CA SER A 688 -27.81 -9.04 -1.36
C SER A 688 -27.15 -7.88 -2.10
N SER A 689 -25.81 -7.92 -2.24
CA SER A 689 -25.12 -7.06 -3.20
C SER A 689 -25.74 -7.34 -4.58
N GLY A 690 -26.41 -6.35 -5.14
CA GLY A 690 -26.94 -6.45 -6.49
C GLY A 690 -25.83 -6.93 -7.44
N ARG A 691 -26.12 -8.03 -8.17
CA ARG A 691 -25.24 -8.65 -9.17
C ARG A 691 -24.93 -7.69 -10.29
#